data_26cb27b9c95c1ff7fc8bd16639c83608
#
_entry.id   26cb27b9c95c1ff7fc8bd16639c83608
#
_cell.length_a   1.000
_cell.length_b   1.000
_cell.length_c   1.000
_cell.angle_alpha   90.00
_cell.angle_beta   90.00
_cell.angle_gamma   90.00
#
_symmetry.space_group_name_H-M   'P 1'
#
loop_
_entity.id
_entity.type
_entity.pdbx_description
1 polymer ?
#
loop_
_entity_poly.entity_id
_entity_poly.type
_entity_poly.pdbx_seq_one_letter_code
_entity_poly.pdbx_strand_id
1 'polypeptide(L)'
;MTGSYRKLGLALAALCLTAPAALAQDIEGTFKQGVDLLQRDRKEEALRAFQKVLSMEPTPEQAYELWTSTDHDTWLEILRSKGDLELVGRRMMALVDAARRERRNDTDAIKGLVGQLKTENPIERRAAIRKLSADHGEYAVPHLLGWLGSTGQEEARTTAIQTLSEMSTDVVMPLCAALGTDDAFLRRNIVYVLGRIGDARAAGFVAAATADADASVADAARAALAGLKSSGNAARDLCALGEAYHMRSPLVLADHQWSDVVWSWKDGALVSTATARSLYPDAMARACYHKAHAIDTQSPDVLPGLARAEAGSIAAVAAMAAAGLDTAELTPMADQAHVWLGMTGPAAADAALSKSIQQGDSSTAAVLVRALAEMAPAPTAGMRAALASKDGAVRSEAAVALGLMSTWGKGKAGDDVIKALGEVATREIVRLAFVIDSDAARGQAVAASLSAAGMMVNSASTGVIGLTSLRRMPGLDAVVVSDSLPDVAAQQVIDEIKAEAAFAKAPIFLVSSNPDAAKEAFGDAIAGVLADVNDVSAVTAAMSGSMGADRERADRLAGEAAGVLATLAGTGTNLGSVTDALAGALGRTDNVAVGACYALCCGGNASHVAALAAVVADNGRSETVREAAARACSSIFARGGAAGEAAGLLAGVAHSDAPLAVRKAVGQALGNLSAADRAALGAAHH
;
A
#
# COMPACT_ATOMS: atom_id res chain seq x y z
N MET A 1 -9.85 47.49 39.78
CA MET A 1 -9.15 46.19 39.90
C MET A 1 -8.88 45.63 38.50
N THR A 2 -8.05 46.30 37.70
CA THR A 2 -7.76 45.89 36.29
C THR A 2 -6.28 46.05 35.92
N GLY A 3 -5.38 45.90 36.88
CA GLY A 3 -3.97 46.15 36.67
C GLY A 3 -3.02 44.94 36.83
N SER A 4 -3.51 43.76 37.27
CA SER A 4 -2.63 42.65 37.66
C SER A 4 -2.48 41.51 36.61
N TYR A 5 -3.38 41.42 35.63
CA TYR A 5 -3.35 40.33 34.66
C TYR A 5 -2.47 40.61 33.40
N ARG A 6 -2.06 41.85 33.17
CA ARG A 6 -1.20 42.22 32.06
C ARG A 6 0.30 41.89 32.28
N LYS A 7 0.75 41.74 33.51
CA LYS A 7 2.15 41.43 33.84
C LYS A 7 2.43 39.90 33.88
N LEU A 8 1.40 39.05 34.12
CA LEU A 8 1.58 37.59 34.04
C LEU A 8 1.60 37.07 32.59
N GLY A 9 0.87 37.70 31.70
CA GLY A 9 0.86 37.29 30.27
C GLY A 9 2.17 37.56 29.53
N LEU A 10 2.92 38.61 29.95
CA LEU A 10 4.23 38.91 29.34
C LEU A 10 5.38 38.02 29.86
N ALA A 11 5.27 37.49 31.08
CA ALA A 11 6.26 36.57 31.62
C ALA A 11 6.10 35.12 31.04
N LEU A 12 4.86 34.68 30.77
CA LEU A 12 4.64 33.40 30.10
C LEU A 12 5.02 33.43 28.60
N ALA A 13 4.78 34.57 27.92
CA ALA A 13 5.19 34.72 26.52
C ALA A 13 6.73 34.79 26.34
N ALA A 14 7.46 35.29 27.34
CA ALA A 14 8.92 35.32 27.34
C ALA A 14 9.53 33.94 27.65
N LEU A 15 8.87 33.08 28.44
CA LEU A 15 9.33 31.71 28.70
C LEU A 15 9.08 30.75 27.48
N CYS A 16 8.02 30.98 26.71
CA CYS A 16 7.76 30.19 25.50
C CYS A 16 8.69 30.52 24.32
N LEU A 17 9.34 31.69 24.33
CA LEU A 17 10.26 32.10 23.25
C LEU A 17 11.73 31.68 23.49
N THR A 18 12.10 31.28 24.70
CA THR A 18 13.47 30.87 25.02
C THR A 18 13.66 29.35 25.04
N ALA A 19 12.62 28.57 25.26
CA ALA A 19 12.69 27.11 25.27
C ALA A 19 13.06 26.50 23.89
N PRO A 20 12.52 26.95 22.72
CA PRO A 20 12.88 26.37 21.43
C PRO A 20 14.33 26.67 21.01
N ALA A 21 14.90 27.80 21.40
CA ALA A 21 16.26 28.16 21.06
C ALA A 21 17.32 27.34 21.84
N ALA A 22 17.06 27.00 23.09
CA ALA A 22 17.95 26.19 23.90
C ALA A 22 17.95 24.71 23.45
N LEU A 23 16.77 24.17 23.08
CA LEU A 23 16.64 22.83 22.50
C LEU A 23 17.27 22.74 21.11
N ALA A 24 17.14 23.77 20.29
CA ALA A 24 17.77 23.81 18.95
C ALA A 24 19.31 23.81 19.05
N GLN A 25 19.90 24.55 20.01
CA GLN A 25 21.33 24.53 20.25
C GLN A 25 21.85 23.17 20.76
N ASP A 26 21.05 22.44 21.52
CA ASP A 26 21.42 21.11 22.01
C ASP A 26 21.34 20.05 20.91
N ILE A 27 20.36 20.12 20.00
CA ILE A 27 20.24 19.26 18.81
C ILE A 27 21.46 19.45 17.90
N GLU A 28 21.78 20.69 17.53
CA GLU A 28 22.92 21.02 16.67
C GLU A 28 24.25 20.59 17.32
N GLY A 29 24.44 20.88 18.59
CA GLY A 29 25.63 20.52 19.33
C GLY A 29 25.83 19.00 19.43
N THR A 30 24.77 18.27 19.71
CA THR A 30 24.78 16.81 19.79
C THR A 30 25.05 16.17 18.42
N PHE A 31 24.48 16.74 17.35
CA PHE A 31 24.74 16.28 15.98
C PHE A 31 26.19 16.50 15.58
N LYS A 32 26.76 17.70 15.82
CA LYS A 32 28.16 18.00 15.55
C LYS A 32 29.12 17.08 16.33
N GLN A 33 28.78 16.73 17.57
CA GLN A 33 29.53 15.73 18.34
C GLN A 33 29.51 14.36 17.64
N GLY A 34 28.36 13.94 17.13
CA GLY A 34 28.23 12.70 16.35
C GLY A 34 29.10 12.70 15.10
N VAL A 35 29.12 13.81 14.36
CA VAL A 35 29.98 13.99 13.17
C VAL A 35 31.47 13.91 13.53
N ASP A 36 31.89 14.60 14.58
CA ASP A 36 33.29 14.55 15.05
C ASP A 36 33.72 13.15 15.48
N LEU A 37 32.85 12.41 16.15
CA LEU A 37 33.07 11.02 16.51
C LEU A 37 33.17 10.10 15.27
N LEU A 38 32.33 10.31 14.28
CA LEU A 38 32.37 9.57 13.03
C LEU A 38 33.70 9.79 12.29
N GLN A 39 34.12 11.05 12.14
CA GLN A 39 35.39 11.41 11.52
C GLN A 39 36.63 10.81 12.25
N ARG A 40 36.49 10.46 13.54
CA ARG A 40 37.49 9.75 14.32
C ARG A 40 37.32 8.22 14.30
N ASP A 41 36.50 7.69 13.41
CA ASP A 41 36.17 6.25 13.28
C ASP A 41 35.54 5.62 14.54
N ARG A 42 34.93 6.44 15.42
CA ARG A 42 34.26 6.00 16.66
C ARG A 42 32.75 5.76 16.37
N LYS A 43 32.45 4.81 15.47
CA LYS A 43 31.10 4.62 14.89
C LYS A 43 30.00 4.31 15.90
N GLU A 44 30.28 3.51 16.93
CA GLU A 44 29.31 3.20 17.98
C GLU A 44 28.93 4.41 18.84
N GLU A 45 29.89 5.30 19.10
CA GLU A 45 29.63 6.51 19.87
C GLU A 45 28.96 7.58 19.00
N ALA A 46 29.32 7.66 17.71
CA ALA A 46 28.63 8.49 16.73
C ALA A 46 27.16 8.06 16.59
N LEU A 47 26.90 6.76 16.49
CA LEU A 47 25.54 6.21 16.45
C LEU A 47 24.74 6.66 17.68
N ARG A 48 25.28 6.53 18.88
CA ARG A 48 24.59 6.98 20.11
C ARG A 48 24.29 8.48 20.10
N ALA A 49 25.22 9.30 19.59
CA ALA A 49 24.97 10.72 19.45
C ALA A 49 23.85 11.05 18.46
N PHE A 50 23.81 10.40 17.30
CA PHE A 50 22.75 10.59 16.31
C PHE A 50 21.41 10.04 16.80
N GLN A 51 21.38 8.90 17.51
CA GLN A 51 20.17 8.40 18.17
C GLN A 51 19.65 9.41 19.21
N LYS A 52 20.54 10.02 19.98
CA LYS A 52 20.17 11.08 20.92
C LYS A 52 19.57 12.29 20.20
N VAL A 53 20.10 12.69 19.03
CA VAL A 53 19.48 13.75 18.20
C VAL A 53 18.03 13.39 17.84
N LEU A 54 17.79 12.16 17.37
CA LEU A 54 16.44 11.71 17.03
C LEU A 54 15.51 11.68 18.25
N SER A 55 16.04 11.27 19.42
CA SER A 55 15.25 11.27 20.68
C SER A 55 14.86 12.66 21.20
N MET A 56 15.50 13.71 20.67
CA MET A 56 15.12 15.12 20.93
C MET A 56 14.03 15.63 19.99
N GLU A 57 13.50 14.76 19.11
CA GLU A 57 12.42 15.06 18.17
C GLU A 57 12.69 16.30 17.30
N PRO A 58 13.79 16.30 16.49
CA PRO A 58 14.08 17.45 15.64
C PRO A 58 12.93 17.69 14.66
N THR A 59 12.54 18.95 14.51
CA THR A 59 11.59 19.33 13.48
C THR A 59 12.18 19.12 12.09
N PRO A 60 11.36 18.96 11.03
CA PRO A 60 11.84 18.89 9.65
C PRO A 60 12.79 20.04 9.30
N GLU A 61 12.47 21.26 9.76
CA GLU A 61 13.28 22.46 9.53
C GLU A 61 14.66 22.34 10.19
N GLN A 62 14.73 21.91 11.45
CA GLN A 62 15.98 21.70 12.16
C GLN A 62 16.85 20.63 11.48
N ALA A 63 16.24 19.54 11.03
CA ALA A 63 16.94 18.50 10.28
C ALA A 63 17.50 19.05 8.94
N TYR A 64 16.73 19.91 8.25
CA TYR A 64 17.19 20.58 7.03
C TYR A 64 18.36 21.53 7.28
N GLU A 65 18.36 22.31 8.39
CA GLU A 65 19.46 23.16 8.79
C GLU A 65 20.73 22.33 9.08
N LEU A 66 20.62 21.20 9.79
CA LEU A 66 21.72 20.26 10.00
C LEU A 66 22.28 19.73 8.67
N TRP A 67 21.39 19.37 7.74
CA TRP A 67 21.78 18.87 6.43
C TRP A 67 22.52 19.90 5.61
N THR A 68 22.04 21.14 5.57
CA THR A 68 22.65 22.24 4.79
C THR A 68 23.96 22.78 5.40
N SER A 69 24.10 22.67 6.72
CA SER A 69 25.31 23.12 7.44
C SER A 69 26.42 22.07 7.52
N THR A 70 26.14 20.84 7.11
CA THR A 70 27.08 19.70 7.20
C THR A 70 27.58 19.32 5.80
N ASP A 71 28.85 18.92 5.75
CA ASP A 71 29.48 18.46 4.51
C ASP A 71 28.75 17.24 3.91
N HIS A 72 28.61 17.26 2.59
CA HIS A 72 27.90 16.21 1.84
C HIS A 72 28.58 14.83 1.99
N ASP A 73 29.90 14.78 2.04
CA ASP A 73 30.64 13.52 2.18
C ASP A 73 30.35 12.85 3.52
N THR A 74 30.16 13.63 4.58
CA THR A 74 29.73 13.13 5.89
C THR A 74 28.35 12.45 5.81
N TRP A 75 27.39 13.05 5.12
CA TRP A 75 26.08 12.42 4.91
C TRP A 75 26.18 11.14 4.09
N LEU A 76 27.01 11.14 3.04
CA LEU A 76 27.25 9.93 2.26
C LEU A 76 27.90 8.82 3.09
N GLU A 77 28.79 9.16 4.01
CA GLU A 77 29.41 8.19 4.91
C GLU A 77 28.35 7.56 5.84
N ILE A 78 27.48 8.38 6.47
CA ILE A 78 26.39 7.91 7.32
C ILE A 78 25.47 6.98 6.53
N LEU A 79 25.01 7.40 5.35
CA LEU A 79 24.04 6.67 4.52
C LEU A 79 24.60 5.40 3.88
N ARG A 80 25.93 5.32 3.65
CA ARG A 80 26.62 4.14 3.12
C ARG A 80 27.11 3.19 4.22
N SER A 81 27.05 3.61 5.47
CA SER A 81 27.32 2.73 6.60
C SER A 81 26.32 1.58 6.62
N LYS A 82 26.76 0.42 7.11
CA LYS A 82 25.87 -0.73 7.26
C LYS A 82 25.31 -0.77 8.69
N GLY A 83 24.09 -1.33 8.83
CA GLY A 83 23.45 -1.52 10.11
C GLY A 83 22.76 -0.26 10.65
N ASP A 84 22.79 -0.07 11.95
CA ASP A 84 21.99 0.94 12.65
C ASP A 84 22.35 2.39 12.28
N LEU A 85 23.60 2.64 11.93
CA LEU A 85 24.04 3.99 11.53
C LEU A 85 23.39 4.43 10.22
N GLU A 86 23.28 3.51 9.23
CA GLU A 86 22.55 3.77 7.99
C GLU A 86 21.08 4.07 8.28
N LEU A 87 20.44 3.29 9.16
CA LEU A 87 19.02 3.43 9.49
C LEU A 87 18.74 4.78 10.15
N VAL A 88 19.58 5.20 11.09
CA VAL A 88 19.51 6.53 11.74
C VAL A 88 19.69 7.64 10.70
N GLY A 89 20.68 7.50 9.81
CA GLY A 89 20.90 8.45 8.72
C GLY A 89 19.69 8.56 7.78
N ARG A 90 19.11 7.44 7.37
CA ARG A 90 17.88 7.42 6.56
C ARG A 90 16.69 8.10 7.26
N ARG A 91 16.59 7.91 8.58
CA ARG A 91 15.56 8.56 9.38
C ARG A 91 15.71 10.07 9.41
N MET A 92 16.92 10.57 9.62
CA MET A 92 17.23 12.00 9.57
C MET A 92 16.95 12.57 8.19
N MET A 93 17.33 11.86 7.11
CA MET A 93 17.03 12.28 5.74
C MET A 93 15.53 12.33 5.45
N ALA A 94 14.71 11.49 6.06
CA ALA A 94 13.25 11.56 5.92
C ALA A 94 12.68 12.88 6.47
N LEU A 95 13.23 13.40 7.57
CA LEU A 95 12.88 14.73 8.11
C LEU A 95 13.35 15.85 7.18
N VAL A 96 14.57 15.76 6.66
CA VAL A 96 15.10 16.70 5.66
C VAL A 96 14.20 16.75 4.43
N ASP A 97 13.78 15.59 3.92
CA ASP A 97 12.91 15.50 2.75
C ASP A 97 11.49 16.07 3.03
N ALA A 98 11.00 15.97 4.27
CA ALA A 98 9.75 16.61 4.66
C ALA A 98 9.85 18.15 4.54
N ALA A 99 10.91 18.77 5.09
CA ALA A 99 11.16 20.20 4.97
C ALA A 99 11.34 20.66 3.51
N ARG A 100 12.07 19.86 2.71
CA ARG A 100 12.29 20.13 1.29
C ARG A 100 10.97 20.10 0.50
N ARG A 101 10.04 19.17 0.82
CA ARG A 101 8.73 19.09 0.16
C ARG A 101 7.89 20.36 0.36
N GLU A 102 7.90 20.93 1.55
CA GLU A 102 7.16 22.15 1.85
C GLU A 102 7.68 23.34 1.05
N ARG A 103 8.99 23.38 0.78
CA ARG A 103 9.68 24.49 0.12
C ARG A 103 9.76 24.37 -1.40
N ARG A 104 9.66 23.15 -1.95
CA ARG A 104 10.00 22.90 -3.35
C ARG A 104 9.16 23.69 -4.37
N ASN A 105 7.91 24.04 -4.05
CA ASN A 105 7.00 24.80 -4.93
C ASN A 105 6.90 26.30 -4.54
N ASP A 106 7.86 26.83 -3.80
CA ASP A 106 7.90 28.26 -3.47
C ASP A 106 8.28 29.06 -4.72
N THR A 107 7.25 29.56 -5.40
CA THR A 107 7.37 30.32 -6.64
C THR A 107 8.24 31.58 -6.49
N ASP A 108 8.18 32.27 -5.36
CA ASP A 108 8.93 33.51 -5.15
C ASP A 108 10.39 33.21 -4.87
N ALA A 109 10.70 32.18 -4.09
CA ALA A 109 12.07 31.69 -3.91
C ALA A 109 12.69 31.24 -5.24
N ILE A 110 11.94 30.45 -6.06
CA ILE A 110 12.39 30.02 -7.38
C ILE A 110 12.70 31.21 -8.29
N LYS A 111 11.79 32.20 -8.39
CA LYS A 111 12.01 33.41 -9.20
C LYS A 111 13.22 34.21 -8.72
N GLY A 112 13.41 34.29 -7.40
CA GLY A 112 14.59 34.94 -6.81
C GLY A 112 15.89 34.27 -7.24
N LEU A 113 15.95 32.92 -7.17
CA LEU A 113 17.11 32.14 -7.59
C LEU A 113 17.34 32.22 -9.12
N VAL A 114 16.26 32.13 -9.92
CA VAL A 114 16.35 32.34 -11.38
C VAL A 114 16.89 33.74 -11.71
N GLY A 115 16.49 34.77 -10.95
CA GLY A 115 17.06 36.11 -11.06
C GLY A 115 18.58 36.17 -10.82
N GLN A 116 19.07 35.38 -9.84
CA GLN A 116 20.50 35.28 -9.51
C GLN A 116 21.34 34.60 -10.62
N LEU A 117 20.71 33.80 -11.51
CA LEU A 117 21.43 33.18 -12.62
C LEU A 117 22.00 34.21 -13.62
N LYS A 118 21.54 35.48 -13.58
CA LYS A 118 22.05 36.59 -14.41
C LYS A 118 23.36 37.16 -13.93
N THR A 119 23.87 36.73 -12.76
CA THR A 119 25.15 37.23 -12.24
C THR A 119 26.31 36.87 -13.17
N GLU A 120 27.27 37.79 -13.31
CA GLU A 120 28.53 37.52 -14.01
C GLU A 120 29.48 36.64 -13.22
N ASN A 121 29.25 36.54 -11.88
CA ASN A 121 30.07 35.72 -11.00
C ASN A 121 29.74 34.22 -11.13
N PRO A 122 30.63 33.40 -11.68
CA PRO A 122 30.37 31.97 -11.89
C PRO A 122 30.17 31.16 -10.60
N ILE A 123 30.71 31.60 -9.46
CA ILE A 123 30.57 30.96 -8.18
C ILE A 123 29.14 31.15 -7.64
N GLU A 124 28.64 32.40 -7.71
CA GLU A 124 27.27 32.73 -7.30
C GLU A 124 26.26 32.03 -8.20
N ARG A 125 26.49 32.02 -9.52
CA ARG A 125 25.64 31.31 -10.48
C ARG A 125 25.53 29.82 -10.16
N ARG A 126 26.65 29.15 -9.91
CA ARG A 126 26.65 27.73 -9.50
C ARG A 126 25.98 27.50 -8.15
N ALA A 127 26.10 28.43 -7.21
CA ALA A 127 25.40 28.37 -5.94
C ALA A 127 23.88 28.44 -6.13
N ALA A 128 23.39 29.33 -7.01
CA ALA A 128 21.99 29.44 -7.36
C ALA A 128 21.47 28.17 -8.07
N ILE A 129 22.25 27.62 -9.03
CA ILE A 129 21.89 26.33 -9.69
C ILE A 129 21.77 25.19 -8.68
N ARG A 130 22.75 25.05 -7.77
CA ARG A 130 22.69 24.01 -6.73
C ARG A 130 21.47 24.16 -5.83
N LYS A 131 21.12 25.39 -5.44
CA LYS A 131 19.90 25.65 -4.67
C LYS A 131 18.64 25.34 -5.45
N LEU A 132 18.54 25.75 -6.72
CA LEU A 132 17.41 25.39 -7.57
C LEU A 132 17.23 23.87 -7.67
N SER A 133 18.32 23.12 -7.85
CA SER A 133 18.27 21.68 -7.92
C SER A 133 17.91 21.04 -6.57
N ALA A 134 18.59 21.45 -5.48
CA ALA A 134 18.42 20.84 -4.18
C ALA A 134 17.06 21.12 -3.53
N ASP A 135 16.56 22.37 -3.60
CA ASP A 135 15.38 22.82 -2.88
C ASP A 135 14.11 22.74 -3.72
N HIS A 136 14.21 22.94 -5.04
CA HIS A 136 13.05 23.11 -5.93
C HIS A 136 12.95 22.04 -7.03
N GLY A 137 14.08 21.47 -7.48
CA GLY A 137 14.12 20.39 -8.48
C GLY A 137 13.26 20.69 -9.71
N GLU A 138 12.33 19.80 -10.02
CA GLU A 138 11.44 19.87 -11.18
C GLU A 138 10.56 21.13 -11.24
N TYR A 139 10.25 21.77 -10.10
CA TYR A 139 9.44 22.99 -10.03
C TYR A 139 10.17 24.24 -10.58
N ALA A 140 11.47 24.17 -10.75
CA ALA A 140 12.23 25.25 -11.42
C ALA A 140 12.00 25.29 -12.94
N VAL A 141 11.62 24.16 -13.56
CA VAL A 141 11.51 24.03 -15.02
C VAL A 141 10.54 25.03 -15.64
N PRO A 142 9.29 25.23 -15.17
CA PRO A 142 8.36 26.20 -15.75
C PRO A 142 8.93 27.62 -15.83
N HIS A 143 9.75 28.00 -14.85
CA HIS A 143 10.34 29.35 -14.76
C HIS A 143 11.54 29.57 -15.69
N LEU A 144 12.10 28.48 -16.24
CA LEU A 144 13.23 28.52 -17.18
C LEU A 144 12.80 28.36 -18.66
N LEU A 145 11.57 27.84 -18.94
CA LEU A 145 11.10 27.58 -20.29
C LEU A 145 11.04 28.88 -21.13
N GLY A 146 10.63 30.00 -20.54
CA GLY A 146 10.60 31.30 -21.25
C GLY A 146 11.98 31.77 -21.72
N TRP A 147 13.02 31.50 -20.94
CA TRP A 147 14.41 31.78 -21.35
C TRP A 147 14.87 30.77 -22.40
N LEU A 148 14.56 29.51 -22.23
CA LEU A 148 14.93 28.43 -23.13
C LEU A 148 14.35 28.65 -24.55
N GLY A 149 13.10 29.15 -24.65
CA GLY A 149 12.41 29.48 -25.89
C GLY A 149 12.71 30.86 -26.46
N SER A 150 13.52 31.71 -25.78
CA SER A 150 13.77 33.07 -26.23
C SER A 150 14.65 33.13 -27.49
N THR A 151 14.15 33.74 -28.56
CA THR A 151 14.90 33.99 -29.80
C THR A 151 15.74 35.28 -29.75
N GLY A 152 15.37 36.23 -28.88
CA GLY A 152 16.02 37.56 -28.80
C GLY A 152 17.03 37.71 -27.64
N GLN A 153 17.12 36.71 -26.73
CA GLN A 153 17.96 36.78 -25.52
C GLN A 153 18.91 35.56 -25.47
N GLU A 154 19.97 35.61 -26.25
CA GLU A 154 20.91 34.49 -26.39
C GLU A 154 21.61 34.13 -25.08
N GLU A 155 21.97 35.11 -24.27
CA GLU A 155 22.61 34.87 -22.97
C GLU A 155 21.66 34.16 -21.98
N ALA A 156 20.41 34.64 -21.89
CA ALA A 156 19.39 33.99 -21.02
C ALA A 156 19.13 32.55 -21.46
N ARG A 157 19.04 32.31 -22.80
CA ARG A 157 18.86 30.95 -23.35
C ARG A 157 20.04 30.05 -23.01
N THR A 158 21.27 30.52 -23.20
CA THR A 158 22.48 29.75 -22.88
C THR A 158 22.55 29.45 -21.40
N THR A 159 22.19 30.40 -20.54
CA THR A 159 22.10 30.20 -19.09
C THR A 159 21.04 29.16 -18.72
N ALA A 160 19.85 29.21 -19.35
CA ALA A 160 18.81 28.22 -19.12
C ALA A 160 19.25 26.80 -19.54
N ILE A 161 19.89 26.66 -20.71
CA ILE A 161 20.45 25.39 -21.18
C ILE A 161 21.48 24.85 -20.19
N GLN A 162 22.40 25.68 -19.72
CA GLN A 162 23.41 25.27 -18.75
C GLN A 162 22.75 24.86 -17.43
N THR A 163 21.86 25.69 -16.88
CA THR A 163 21.17 25.44 -15.63
C THR A 163 20.40 24.10 -15.65
N LEU A 164 19.55 23.91 -16.64
CA LEU A 164 18.76 22.68 -16.78
C LEU A 164 19.66 21.44 -16.96
N SER A 165 20.78 21.57 -17.70
CA SER A 165 21.72 20.48 -17.87
C SER A 165 22.46 20.14 -16.58
N GLU A 166 22.78 21.13 -15.73
CA GLU A 166 23.43 20.92 -14.42
C GLU A 166 22.44 20.38 -13.36
N MET A 167 21.14 20.69 -13.45
CA MET A 167 20.08 20.11 -12.61
C MET A 167 19.84 18.63 -12.90
N SER A 168 20.34 18.13 -14.03
CA SER A 168 20.42 16.71 -14.35
C SER A 168 19.06 15.96 -14.34
N THR A 169 18.93 14.88 -13.59
CA THR A 169 17.81 13.93 -13.67
C THR A 169 16.47 14.48 -13.20
N ASP A 170 16.46 15.49 -12.34
CA ASP A 170 15.23 16.04 -11.75
C ASP A 170 14.35 16.76 -12.78
N VAL A 171 14.97 17.34 -13.81
CA VAL A 171 14.25 18.12 -14.82
C VAL A 171 13.80 17.33 -16.06
N VAL A 172 14.15 16.03 -16.13
CA VAL A 172 13.92 15.20 -17.33
C VAL A 172 12.43 15.06 -17.64
N MET A 173 11.62 14.65 -16.68
CA MET A 173 10.20 14.37 -16.95
C MET A 173 9.38 15.64 -17.23
N PRO A 174 9.55 16.77 -16.51
CA PRO A 174 8.90 18.02 -16.90
C PRO A 174 9.36 18.52 -18.28
N LEU A 175 10.63 18.37 -18.67
CA LEU A 175 11.09 18.69 -20.02
C LEU A 175 10.46 17.78 -21.08
N CYS A 176 10.33 16.47 -20.82
CA CYS A 176 9.62 15.56 -21.70
C CYS A 176 8.14 15.95 -21.88
N ALA A 177 7.48 16.41 -20.82
CA ALA A 177 6.12 16.93 -20.90
C ALA A 177 6.05 18.25 -21.71
N ALA A 178 7.04 19.13 -21.56
CA ALA A 178 7.12 20.40 -22.27
C ALA A 178 7.38 20.25 -23.79
N LEU A 179 7.77 19.06 -24.28
CA LEU A 179 7.78 18.78 -25.73
C LEU A 179 6.38 18.82 -26.37
N GLY A 180 5.31 18.93 -25.58
CA GLY A 180 3.95 19.19 -26.05
C GLY A 180 3.71 20.62 -26.54
N THR A 181 4.68 21.53 -26.45
CA THR A 181 4.56 22.93 -26.94
C THR A 181 4.45 23.00 -28.45
N ASP A 182 3.72 24.01 -28.97
CA ASP A 182 3.65 24.31 -30.41
C ASP A 182 4.89 25.07 -30.89
N ASP A 183 5.71 25.64 -30.00
CA ASP A 183 6.91 26.36 -30.33
C ASP A 183 8.06 25.41 -30.72
N ALA A 184 8.34 25.31 -32.02
CA ALA A 184 9.41 24.47 -32.57
C ALA A 184 10.80 24.87 -32.04
N PHE A 185 11.05 26.17 -31.83
CA PHE A 185 12.33 26.64 -31.30
C PHE A 185 12.54 26.15 -29.85
N LEU A 186 11.49 26.21 -29.03
CA LEU A 186 11.51 25.68 -27.67
C LEU A 186 11.68 24.16 -27.69
N ARG A 187 10.92 23.40 -28.51
CA ARG A 187 11.08 21.93 -28.63
C ARG A 187 12.51 21.54 -28.99
N ARG A 188 13.13 22.23 -29.97
CA ARG A 188 14.53 21.98 -30.36
C ARG A 188 15.49 22.15 -29.18
N ASN A 189 15.34 23.23 -28.41
CA ASN A 189 16.20 23.49 -27.27
C ASN A 189 15.97 22.51 -26.10
N ILE A 190 14.72 22.08 -25.87
CA ILE A 190 14.39 21.01 -24.90
C ILE A 190 15.11 19.73 -25.32
N VAL A 191 14.98 19.30 -26.56
CA VAL A 191 15.66 18.11 -27.10
C VAL A 191 17.18 18.20 -26.92
N TYR A 192 17.76 19.37 -27.17
CA TYR A 192 19.19 19.59 -26.95
C TYR A 192 19.60 19.41 -25.48
N VAL A 193 18.80 19.95 -24.53
CA VAL A 193 19.04 19.79 -23.10
C VAL A 193 18.91 18.34 -22.68
N LEU A 194 17.85 17.63 -23.10
CA LEU A 194 17.64 16.21 -22.82
C LEU A 194 18.81 15.33 -23.32
N GLY A 195 19.31 15.63 -24.52
CA GLY A 195 20.48 14.96 -25.10
C GLY A 195 21.77 15.22 -24.30
N ARG A 196 21.94 16.41 -23.73
CA ARG A 196 23.08 16.75 -22.86
C ARG A 196 23.00 16.06 -21.48
N ILE A 197 21.80 15.94 -20.91
CA ILE A 197 21.59 15.21 -19.66
C ILE A 197 21.87 13.72 -19.85
N GLY A 198 21.45 13.15 -20.99
CA GLY A 198 21.72 11.75 -21.31
C GLY A 198 20.91 10.72 -20.49
N ASP A 199 19.82 11.14 -19.87
CA ASP A 199 18.98 10.25 -19.05
C ASP A 199 18.10 9.36 -19.96
N ALA A 200 18.13 8.06 -19.71
CA ALA A 200 17.41 7.05 -20.49
C ALA A 200 15.88 7.27 -20.49
N ARG A 201 15.31 7.92 -19.49
CA ARG A 201 13.87 8.24 -19.43
C ARG A 201 13.42 9.14 -20.58
N ALA A 202 14.32 9.97 -21.13
CA ALA A 202 14.03 10.83 -22.27
C ALA A 202 14.02 10.07 -23.61
N ALA A 203 14.57 8.86 -23.68
CA ALA A 203 14.85 8.18 -24.95
C ALA A 203 13.62 8.05 -25.88
N GLY A 204 12.49 7.57 -25.36
CA GLY A 204 11.26 7.43 -26.15
C GLY A 204 10.66 8.77 -26.61
N PHE A 205 10.75 9.80 -25.79
CA PHE A 205 10.26 11.15 -26.12
C PHE A 205 11.13 11.81 -27.18
N VAL A 206 12.45 11.71 -27.07
CA VAL A 206 13.41 12.21 -28.07
C VAL A 206 13.32 11.39 -29.36
N ALA A 207 13.13 10.08 -29.29
CA ALA A 207 12.91 9.25 -30.46
C ALA A 207 11.62 9.67 -31.22
N ALA A 208 10.55 10.01 -30.53
CA ALA A 208 9.33 10.55 -31.13
C ALA A 208 9.61 11.90 -31.86
N ALA A 209 10.46 12.75 -31.31
CA ALA A 209 10.80 14.05 -31.88
C ALA A 209 11.65 13.92 -33.18
N THR A 210 12.18 12.74 -33.53
CA THR A 210 12.85 12.54 -34.84
C THR A 210 11.89 12.63 -36.03
N ALA A 211 10.59 12.49 -35.79
CA ALA A 211 9.51 12.64 -36.75
C ALA A 211 8.80 14.02 -36.63
N ASP A 212 9.39 14.98 -35.93
CA ASP A 212 8.83 16.33 -35.80
C ASP A 212 8.68 17.00 -37.17
N ALA A 213 7.61 17.78 -37.36
CA ALA A 213 7.34 18.50 -38.58
C ALA A 213 8.41 19.59 -38.88
N ASP A 214 9.05 20.14 -37.85
CA ASP A 214 10.16 21.06 -37.98
C ASP A 214 11.49 20.30 -38.11
N ALA A 215 12.17 20.49 -39.24
CA ALA A 215 13.42 19.82 -39.56
C ALA A 215 14.53 20.06 -38.52
N SER A 216 14.58 21.27 -37.93
CA SER A 216 15.59 21.59 -36.92
C SER A 216 15.38 20.86 -35.61
N VAL A 217 14.13 20.57 -35.23
CA VAL A 217 13.78 19.71 -34.11
C VAL A 217 14.17 18.26 -34.41
N ALA A 218 13.79 17.75 -35.57
CA ALA A 218 14.10 16.39 -36.00
C ALA A 218 15.61 16.13 -36.07
N ASP A 219 16.40 17.08 -36.56
CA ASP A 219 17.87 17.00 -36.61
C ASP A 219 18.48 16.99 -35.21
N ALA A 220 18.01 17.89 -34.33
CA ALA A 220 18.43 17.90 -32.91
C ALA A 220 18.11 16.58 -32.21
N ALA A 221 16.93 15.99 -32.46
CA ALA A 221 16.52 14.72 -31.90
C ALA A 221 17.42 13.56 -32.35
N ARG A 222 17.74 13.50 -33.66
CA ARG A 222 18.67 12.48 -34.16
C ARG A 222 20.07 12.60 -33.53
N ALA A 223 20.55 13.82 -33.35
CA ALA A 223 21.83 14.07 -32.68
C ALA A 223 21.78 13.68 -31.18
N ALA A 224 20.71 14.02 -30.48
CA ALA A 224 20.53 13.72 -29.05
C ALA A 224 20.44 12.20 -28.78
N LEU A 225 19.80 11.42 -29.67
CA LEU A 225 19.66 9.97 -29.52
C LEU A 225 20.99 9.23 -29.46
N ALA A 226 22.05 9.78 -30.03
CA ALA A 226 23.37 9.16 -29.95
C ALA A 226 23.90 9.01 -28.50
N GLY A 227 23.47 9.89 -27.60
CA GLY A 227 23.81 9.85 -26.16
C GLY A 227 22.78 9.13 -25.29
N LEU A 228 21.62 8.81 -25.84
CA LEU A 228 20.54 8.13 -25.14
C LEU A 228 20.49 6.65 -25.49
N LYS A 229 20.17 5.81 -24.51
CA LYS A 229 20.01 4.34 -24.74
C LYS A 229 18.64 4.06 -25.38
N SER A 230 18.48 4.42 -26.66
CA SER A 230 17.24 4.24 -27.42
C SER A 230 17.32 2.97 -28.29
N SER A 231 16.20 2.28 -28.46
CA SER A 231 16.06 1.18 -29.45
C SER A 231 15.90 1.70 -30.89
N GLY A 232 15.75 3.02 -31.08
CA GLY A 232 15.39 3.64 -32.35
C GLY A 232 13.88 3.61 -32.67
N ASN A 233 13.08 2.97 -31.83
CA ASN A 233 11.62 2.93 -31.94
C ASN A 233 10.96 3.63 -30.73
N ALA A 234 10.35 4.76 -30.98
CA ALA A 234 9.78 5.62 -29.95
C ALA A 234 8.68 4.90 -29.13
N ALA A 235 7.76 4.19 -29.80
CA ALA A 235 6.69 3.48 -29.11
C ALA A 235 7.25 2.37 -28.20
N ARG A 236 8.24 1.61 -28.69
CA ARG A 236 8.90 0.57 -27.89
C ARG A 236 9.65 1.14 -26.70
N ASP A 237 10.37 2.24 -26.86
CA ASP A 237 11.10 2.88 -25.76
C ASP A 237 10.15 3.45 -24.71
N LEU A 238 9.02 4.02 -25.14
CA LEU A 238 7.96 4.49 -24.23
C LEU A 238 7.27 3.35 -23.48
N CYS A 239 7.00 2.20 -24.16
CA CYS A 239 6.47 1.01 -23.48
C CYS A 239 7.47 0.46 -22.45
N ALA A 240 8.77 0.45 -22.78
CA ALA A 240 9.81 0.02 -21.84
C ALA A 240 9.90 0.96 -20.63
N LEU A 241 9.76 2.27 -20.84
CA LEU A 241 9.71 3.25 -19.77
C LEU A 241 8.44 3.08 -18.90
N GLY A 242 7.28 2.89 -19.52
CA GLY A 242 6.02 2.61 -18.83
C GLY A 242 6.12 1.36 -17.96
N GLU A 243 6.72 0.29 -18.49
CA GLU A 243 7.00 -0.92 -17.74
C GLU A 243 7.93 -0.68 -16.55
N ALA A 244 9.00 0.09 -16.73
CA ALA A 244 9.93 0.42 -15.66
C ALA A 244 9.25 1.21 -14.53
N TYR A 245 8.35 2.13 -14.85
CA TYR A 245 7.55 2.84 -13.85
C TYR A 245 6.58 1.91 -13.13
N HIS A 246 5.78 1.14 -13.86
CA HIS A 246 4.83 0.19 -13.27
C HIS A 246 5.51 -0.80 -12.31
N MET A 247 6.66 -1.32 -12.70
CA MET A 247 7.47 -2.22 -11.88
C MET A 247 8.28 -1.52 -10.79
N ARG A 248 8.10 -0.21 -10.60
CA ARG A 248 8.83 0.59 -9.61
C ARG A 248 10.34 0.38 -9.66
N SER A 249 10.88 0.31 -10.88
CA SER A 249 12.31 0.09 -11.10
C SER A 249 13.14 1.22 -10.46
N PRO A 250 14.23 0.91 -9.74
CA PRO A 250 15.16 1.92 -9.21
C PRO A 250 15.79 2.81 -10.29
N LEU A 251 15.74 2.40 -11.56
CA LEU A 251 16.22 3.22 -12.70
C LEU A 251 15.34 4.44 -12.97
N VAL A 252 14.06 4.40 -12.57
CA VAL A 252 13.10 5.48 -12.79
C VAL A 252 12.54 6.05 -11.48
N LEU A 253 12.65 5.30 -10.39
CA LEU A 253 12.20 5.70 -9.05
C LEU A 253 13.38 5.56 -8.09
N ALA A 254 14.28 6.54 -8.09
CA ALA A 254 15.33 6.59 -7.10
C ALA A 254 14.77 7.01 -5.72
N ASP A 255 15.34 6.47 -4.64
CA ASP A 255 14.87 6.72 -3.26
C ASP A 255 14.84 8.21 -2.87
N HIS A 256 15.69 9.03 -3.50
CA HIS A 256 15.82 10.46 -3.25
C HIS A 256 14.89 11.33 -4.10
N GLN A 257 14.11 10.76 -5.03
CA GLN A 257 13.15 11.49 -5.86
C GLN A 257 11.78 11.48 -5.18
N TRP A 258 11.10 12.63 -5.20
CA TRP A 258 9.81 12.77 -4.50
C TRP A 258 8.67 11.96 -5.13
N SER A 259 8.67 11.77 -6.46
CA SER A 259 7.73 10.88 -7.18
C SER A 259 6.26 11.07 -6.75
N ASP A 260 5.82 12.32 -6.64
CA ASP A 260 4.48 12.69 -6.17
C ASP A 260 3.84 13.82 -6.98
N VAL A 261 4.41 14.14 -8.14
CA VAL A 261 3.87 15.09 -9.09
C VAL A 261 4.02 14.61 -10.53
N VAL A 262 2.95 14.70 -11.30
CA VAL A 262 2.94 14.40 -12.73
C VAL A 262 2.85 15.69 -13.51
N TRP A 263 3.77 15.87 -14.47
CA TRP A 263 3.84 17.04 -15.34
C TRP A 263 3.11 16.79 -16.65
N SER A 264 2.38 17.78 -17.10
CA SER A 264 1.69 17.76 -18.38
C SER A 264 1.74 19.14 -19.07
N TRP A 265 1.70 19.15 -20.41
CA TRP A 265 1.54 20.37 -21.17
C TRP A 265 0.07 20.63 -21.41
N LYS A 266 -0.47 21.72 -20.88
CA LYS A 266 -1.88 22.09 -20.98
C LYS A 266 -1.99 23.60 -21.24
N ASP A 267 -2.86 23.98 -22.16
CA ASP A 267 -3.21 25.39 -22.43
C ASP A 267 -1.99 26.30 -22.63
N GLY A 268 -0.94 25.78 -23.30
CA GLY A 268 0.28 26.50 -23.57
C GLY A 268 1.25 26.63 -22.40
N ALA A 269 1.04 25.90 -21.32
CA ALA A 269 1.87 25.92 -20.13
C ALA A 269 2.22 24.49 -19.61
N LEU A 270 3.34 24.40 -18.92
CA LEU A 270 3.73 23.20 -18.16
C LEU A 270 3.04 23.23 -16.80
N VAL A 271 2.17 22.24 -16.53
CA VAL A 271 1.34 22.16 -15.34
C VAL A 271 1.69 20.92 -14.54
N SER A 272 1.82 21.07 -13.23
CA SER A 272 2.00 19.99 -12.28
C SER A 272 0.67 19.51 -11.71
N THR A 273 0.51 18.21 -11.53
CA THR A 273 -0.63 17.61 -10.83
C THR A 273 -0.09 16.78 -9.69
N ALA A 274 -0.46 17.12 -8.46
CA ALA A 274 -0.09 16.34 -7.29
C ALA A 274 -0.69 14.93 -7.39
N THR A 275 0.10 13.94 -7.02
CA THR A 275 -0.27 12.52 -7.12
C THR A 275 0.27 11.80 -5.90
N ALA A 276 -0.56 10.97 -5.27
CA ALA A 276 -0.08 10.15 -4.16
C ALA A 276 1.11 9.30 -4.61
N ARG A 277 2.14 9.20 -3.78
CA ARG A 277 3.38 8.46 -4.12
C ARG A 277 3.13 7.01 -4.52
N SER A 278 2.11 6.38 -3.93
CA SER A 278 1.68 5.01 -4.27
C SER A 278 1.08 4.90 -5.68
N LEU A 279 0.51 5.99 -6.20
CA LEU A 279 -0.15 6.06 -7.51
C LEU A 279 0.78 6.60 -8.61
N TYR A 280 1.83 7.32 -8.24
CA TYR A 280 2.75 7.95 -9.18
C TYR A 280 3.31 6.98 -10.23
N PRO A 281 3.79 5.76 -9.87
CA PRO A 281 4.35 4.84 -10.85
C PRO A 281 3.36 4.47 -11.96
N ASP A 282 2.13 4.15 -11.58
CA ASP A 282 1.09 3.76 -12.55
C ASP A 282 0.58 4.95 -13.36
N ALA A 283 0.53 6.15 -12.78
CA ALA A 283 0.22 7.39 -13.48
C ALA A 283 1.27 7.70 -14.58
N MET A 284 2.55 7.53 -14.25
CA MET A 284 3.65 7.71 -15.22
C MET A 284 3.66 6.61 -16.28
N ALA A 285 3.40 5.35 -15.89
CA ALA A 285 3.28 4.24 -16.83
C ALA A 285 2.15 4.50 -17.84
N ARG A 286 0.98 4.91 -17.36
CA ARG A 286 -0.17 5.29 -18.17
C ARG A 286 0.18 6.39 -19.18
N ALA A 287 0.84 7.46 -18.73
CA ALA A 287 1.25 8.56 -19.60
C ALA A 287 2.20 8.06 -20.71
N CYS A 288 3.14 7.18 -20.41
CA CYS A 288 4.04 6.57 -21.38
C CYS A 288 3.29 5.70 -22.40
N TYR A 289 2.37 4.84 -21.96
CA TYR A 289 1.61 3.98 -22.85
C TYR A 289 0.62 4.76 -23.73
N HIS A 290 -0.01 5.81 -23.21
CA HIS A 290 -0.83 6.69 -24.04
C HIS A 290 0.00 7.40 -25.13
N LYS A 291 1.18 7.87 -24.78
CA LYS A 291 2.10 8.46 -25.77
C LYS A 291 2.56 7.43 -26.79
N ALA A 292 2.87 6.22 -26.37
CA ALA A 292 3.22 5.11 -27.26
C ALA A 292 2.06 4.78 -28.22
N HIS A 293 0.82 4.71 -27.71
CA HIS A 293 -0.37 4.46 -28.51
C HIS A 293 -0.59 5.53 -29.58
N ALA A 294 -0.37 6.79 -29.24
CA ALA A 294 -0.50 7.90 -30.20
C ALA A 294 0.52 7.81 -31.34
N ILE A 295 1.66 7.14 -31.13
CA ILE A 295 2.70 6.94 -32.14
C ILE A 295 2.47 5.66 -32.97
N ASP A 296 2.09 4.58 -32.29
CA ASP A 296 1.87 3.27 -32.92
C ASP A 296 0.67 2.54 -32.24
N THR A 297 -0.48 2.63 -32.89
CA THR A 297 -1.72 2.00 -32.40
C THR A 297 -1.71 0.48 -32.53
N GLN A 298 -0.79 -0.11 -33.29
CA GLN A 298 -0.67 -1.53 -33.55
C GLN A 298 0.39 -2.22 -32.66
N SER A 299 1.11 -1.47 -31.85
CA SER A 299 2.10 -2.03 -30.93
C SER A 299 1.45 -3.02 -29.95
N PRO A 300 1.92 -4.29 -29.92
CA PRO A 300 1.30 -5.33 -29.10
C PRO A 300 1.45 -5.10 -27.59
N ASP A 301 2.40 -4.25 -27.18
CA ASP A 301 2.72 -4.01 -25.76
C ASP A 301 1.89 -2.87 -25.14
N VAL A 302 1.25 -2.03 -25.97
CA VAL A 302 0.57 -0.82 -25.50
C VAL A 302 -0.68 -1.13 -24.69
N LEU A 303 -1.63 -1.87 -25.27
CA LEU A 303 -2.90 -2.17 -24.59
C LEU A 303 -2.71 -3.06 -23.35
N PRO A 304 -1.87 -4.11 -23.36
CA PRO A 304 -1.55 -4.85 -22.14
C PRO A 304 -0.85 -3.98 -21.09
N GLY A 305 0.03 -3.07 -21.51
CA GLY A 305 0.69 -2.12 -20.60
C GLY A 305 -0.31 -1.14 -19.95
N LEU A 306 -1.24 -0.59 -20.72
CA LEU A 306 -2.33 0.24 -20.21
C LEU A 306 -3.20 -0.55 -19.23
N ALA A 307 -3.61 -1.78 -19.56
CA ALA A 307 -4.40 -2.63 -18.68
C ALA A 307 -3.71 -2.84 -17.32
N ARG A 308 -2.39 -3.03 -17.33
CA ARG A 308 -1.60 -3.17 -16.09
C ARG A 308 -1.53 -1.87 -15.29
N ALA A 309 -1.27 -0.75 -15.93
CA ALA A 309 -1.20 0.55 -15.26
C ALA A 309 -2.55 0.96 -14.62
N GLU A 310 -3.67 0.69 -15.32
CA GLU A 310 -5.00 0.94 -14.76
C GLU A 310 -5.30 -0.02 -13.59
N ALA A 311 -5.03 -1.31 -13.75
CA ALA A 311 -5.21 -2.30 -12.68
C ALA A 311 -4.31 -2.01 -11.48
N GLY A 312 -3.07 -1.55 -11.69
CA GLY A 312 -2.15 -1.11 -10.64
C GLY A 312 -2.68 0.09 -9.86
N SER A 313 -3.25 1.08 -10.56
CA SER A 313 -3.90 2.25 -9.94
C SER A 313 -5.10 1.84 -9.07
N ILE A 314 -5.95 0.94 -9.57
CA ILE A 314 -7.11 0.40 -8.82
C ILE A 314 -6.62 -0.35 -7.58
N ALA A 315 -5.60 -1.21 -7.72
CA ALA A 315 -5.01 -1.96 -6.63
C ALA A 315 -4.44 -1.04 -5.55
N ALA A 316 -3.75 0.03 -5.95
CA ALA A 316 -3.16 0.99 -5.02
C ALA A 316 -4.24 1.75 -4.21
N VAL A 317 -5.32 2.23 -4.86
CA VAL A 317 -6.44 2.89 -4.15
C VAL A 317 -7.13 1.91 -3.22
N ALA A 318 -7.37 0.67 -3.65
CA ALA A 318 -7.97 -0.37 -2.81
C ALA A 318 -7.09 -0.69 -1.58
N ALA A 319 -5.77 -0.73 -1.74
CA ALA A 319 -4.83 -0.92 -0.64
C ALA A 319 -4.87 0.25 0.35
N MET A 320 -4.94 1.49 -0.14
CA MET A 320 -5.08 2.69 0.71
C MET A 320 -6.39 2.66 1.50
N ALA A 321 -7.52 2.34 0.85
CA ALA A 321 -8.82 2.20 1.51
C ALA A 321 -8.83 1.09 2.56
N ALA A 322 -8.26 -0.08 2.23
CA ALA A 322 -8.13 -1.21 3.16
C ALA A 322 -7.29 -0.84 4.38
N ALA A 323 -6.30 0.01 4.21
CA ALA A 323 -5.47 0.57 5.27
C ALA A 323 -6.18 1.65 6.11
N GLY A 324 -7.37 2.07 5.74
CA GLY A 324 -8.16 3.07 6.46
C GLY A 324 -7.80 4.51 6.13
N LEU A 325 -7.01 4.75 5.07
CA LEU A 325 -6.78 6.10 4.57
C LEU A 325 -8.04 6.64 3.90
N ASP A 326 -8.23 7.95 3.99
CA ASP A 326 -9.29 8.61 3.23
C ASP A 326 -8.96 8.57 1.72
N THR A 327 -9.78 7.87 0.97
CA THR A 327 -9.68 7.72 -0.48
C THR A 327 -10.80 8.41 -1.23
N ALA A 328 -11.62 9.23 -0.56
CA ALA A 328 -12.79 9.86 -1.19
C ALA A 328 -12.42 10.67 -2.44
N GLU A 329 -11.32 11.42 -2.39
CA GLU A 329 -10.82 12.19 -3.55
C GLU A 329 -10.20 11.30 -4.66
N LEU A 330 -9.80 10.08 -4.34
CA LEU A 330 -9.19 9.13 -5.28
C LEU A 330 -10.21 8.20 -5.93
N THR A 331 -11.39 8.05 -5.34
CA THR A 331 -12.46 7.17 -5.85
C THR A 331 -12.83 7.49 -7.31
N PRO A 332 -13.06 8.77 -7.74
CA PRO A 332 -13.37 9.06 -9.14
C PRO A 332 -12.27 8.64 -10.12
N MET A 333 -11.00 8.71 -9.69
CA MET A 333 -9.86 8.26 -10.50
C MET A 333 -9.86 6.72 -10.61
N ALA A 334 -10.14 6.00 -9.54
CA ALA A 334 -10.23 4.55 -9.56
C ALA A 334 -11.40 4.06 -10.42
N ASP A 335 -12.55 4.73 -10.33
CA ASP A 335 -13.71 4.45 -11.18
C ASP A 335 -13.38 4.66 -12.67
N GLN A 336 -12.68 5.76 -12.99
CA GLN A 336 -12.23 6.01 -14.36
C GLN A 336 -11.20 4.97 -14.82
N ALA A 337 -10.33 4.50 -13.95
CA ALA A 337 -9.38 3.44 -14.26
C ALA A 337 -10.08 2.12 -14.56
N HIS A 338 -11.17 1.79 -13.87
CA HIS A 338 -12.02 0.64 -14.21
C HIS A 338 -12.63 0.75 -15.62
N VAL A 339 -13.10 1.94 -16.00
CA VAL A 339 -13.63 2.18 -17.36
C VAL A 339 -12.55 1.97 -18.41
N TRP A 340 -11.36 2.55 -18.20
CA TRP A 340 -10.25 2.42 -19.15
C TRP A 340 -9.72 1.00 -19.23
N LEU A 341 -9.63 0.30 -18.10
CA LEU A 341 -9.28 -1.13 -18.10
C LEU A 341 -10.25 -1.93 -18.96
N GLY A 342 -11.57 -1.69 -18.81
CA GLY A 342 -12.59 -2.31 -19.66
C GLY A 342 -12.40 -2.02 -21.15
N MET A 343 -11.97 -0.81 -21.51
CA MET A 343 -11.72 -0.40 -22.90
C MET A 343 -10.50 -1.10 -23.54
N THR A 344 -9.55 -1.62 -22.77
CA THR A 344 -8.42 -2.39 -23.33
C THR A 344 -8.85 -3.73 -23.93
N GLY A 345 -9.98 -4.25 -23.49
CA GLY A 345 -10.56 -5.51 -23.96
C GLY A 345 -9.95 -6.77 -23.34
N PRO A 346 -10.65 -7.90 -23.42
CA PRO A 346 -10.27 -9.13 -22.71
C PRO A 346 -8.93 -9.73 -23.17
N ALA A 347 -8.56 -9.57 -24.44
CA ALA A 347 -7.28 -10.11 -24.95
C ALA A 347 -6.08 -9.37 -24.37
N ALA A 348 -6.12 -8.04 -24.29
CA ALA A 348 -5.08 -7.23 -23.69
C ALA A 348 -5.01 -7.45 -22.17
N ALA A 349 -6.14 -7.53 -21.50
CA ALA A 349 -6.19 -7.80 -20.06
C ALA A 349 -5.66 -9.21 -19.72
N ASP A 350 -5.89 -10.21 -20.57
CA ASP A 350 -5.35 -11.57 -20.39
C ASP A 350 -3.83 -11.63 -20.58
N ALA A 351 -3.32 -10.91 -21.57
CA ALA A 351 -1.87 -10.74 -21.77
C ALA A 351 -1.24 -9.99 -20.57
N ALA A 352 -1.90 -8.95 -20.09
CA ALA A 352 -1.52 -8.19 -18.90
C ALA A 352 -1.46 -9.09 -17.65
N LEU A 353 -2.50 -9.91 -17.42
CA LEU A 353 -2.57 -10.86 -16.33
C LEU A 353 -1.42 -11.87 -16.37
N SER A 354 -1.18 -12.44 -17.54
CA SER A 354 -0.09 -13.41 -17.75
C SER A 354 1.27 -12.80 -17.39
N LYS A 355 1.51 -11.56 -17.81
CA LYS A 355 2.74 -10.82 -17.50
C LYS A 355 2.86 -10.48 -16.02
N SER A 356 1.77 -10.01 -15.36
CA SER A 356 1.76 -9.72 -13.93
C SER A 356 2.08 -10.95 -13.09
N ILE A 357 1.52 -12.13 -13.44
CA ILE A 357 1.85 -13.40 -12.78
C ILE A 357 3.33 -13.75 -12.93
N GLN A 358 3.88 -13.61 -14.14
CA GLN A 358 5.29 -13.93 -14.41
C GLN A 358 6.25 -13.04 -13.60
N GLN A 359 5.86 -11.80 -13.35
CA GLN A 359 6.67 -10.82 -12.64
C GLN A 359 6.42 -10.79 -11.13
N GLY A 360 5.44 -11.57 -10.62
CA GLY A 360 5.09 -11.60 -9.21
C GLY A 360 4.32 -10.38 -8.74
N ASP A 361 3.69 -9.64 -9.67
CA ASP A 361 2.84 -8.49 -9.37
C ASP A 361 1.43 -8.96 -9.00
N SER A 362 1.30 -9.45 -7.77
CA SER A 362 0.08 -10.10 -7.27
C SER A 362 -1.10 -9.17 -7.13
N SER A 363 -0.87 -7.90 -6.78
CA SER A 363 -1.93 -6.90 -6.59
C SER A 363 -2.61 -6.54 -7.90
N THR A 364 -1.82 -6.26 -8.92
CA THR A 364 -2.32 -6.00 -10.29
C THR A 364 -2.98 -7.24 -10.89
N ALA A 365 -2.38 -8.43 -10.71
CA ALA A 365 -2.95 -9.68 -11.19
C ALA A 365 -4.33 -9.96 -10.59
N ALA A 366 -4.55 -9.68 -9.31
CA ALA A 366 -5.83 -9.84 -8.64
C ALA A 366 -6.93 -8.97 -9.27
N VAL A 367 -6.62 -7.70 -9.55
CA VAL A 367 -7.57 -6.77 -10.22
C VAL A 367 -7.87 -7.24 -11.64
N LEU A 368 -6.85 -7.65 -12.40
CA LEU A 368 -7.01 -8.14 -13.78
C LEU A 368 -7.87 -9.40 -13.86
N VAL A 369 -7.71 -10.32 -12.91
CA VAL A 369 -8.56 -11.53 -12.83
C VAL A 369 -10.03 -11.17 -12.64
N ARG A 370 -10.33 -10.22 -11.74
CA ARG A 370 -11.70 -9.74 -11.50
C ARG A 370 -12.27 -9.03 -12.73
N ALA A 371 -11.52 -8.15 -13.34
CA ALA A 371 -11.94 -7.45 -14.55
C ALA A 371 -12.20 -8.43 -15.71
N LEU A 372 -11.37 -9.47 -15.87
CA LEU A 372 -11.59 -10.50 -16.89
C LEU A 372 -12.86 -11.32 -16.62
N ALA A 373 -13.20 -11.61 -15.37
CA ALA A 373 -14.45 -12.29 -15.07
C ALA A 373 -15.68 -11.51 -15.55
N GLU A 374 -15.62 -10.18 -15.45
CA GLU A 374 -16.69 -9.28 -15.91
C GLU A 374 -16.74 -9.16 -17.44
N MET A 375 -15.59 -8.87 -18.07
CA MET A 375 -15.51 -8.50 -19.50
C MET A 375 -15.42 -9.70 -20.44
N ALA A 376 -14.81 -10.82 -20.02
CA ALA A 376 -14.60 -11.96 -20.89
C ALA A 376 -15.88 -12.81 -21.03
N PRO A 377 -16.18 -13.34 -22.24
CA PRO A 377 -17.37 -14.20 -22.45
C PRO A 377 -17.17 -15.64 -21.91
N ALA A 378 -15.94 -16.05 -21.67
CA ALA A 378 -15.56 -17.37 -21.12
C ALA A 378 -14.22 -17.27 -20.39
N PRO A 379 -13.87 -18.25 -19.51
CA PRO A 379 -12.59 -18.30 -18.83
C PRO A 379 -11.41 -18.27 -19.80
N THR A 380 -10.47 -17.33 -19.58
CA THR A 380 -9.28 -17.15 -20.42
C THR A 380 -8.13 -18.07 -20.01
N ALA A 381 -7.08 -18.12 -20.82
CA ALA A 381 -5.87 -18.88 -20.52
C ALA A 381 -5.12 -18.30 -19.32
N GLY A 382 -5.04 -16.96 -19.22
CA GLY A 382 -4.43 -16.27 -18.11
C GLY A 382 -5.15 -16.51 -16.77
N MET A 383 -6.50 -16.55 -16.77
CA MET A 383 -7.27 -16.87 -15.56
C MET A 383 -7.02 -18.31 -15.07
N ARG A 384 -6.87 -19.27 -15.99
CA ARG A 384 -6.50 -20.66 -15.62
C ARG A 384 -5.08 -20.75 -15.09
N ALA A 385 -4.15 -20.00 -15.69
CA ALA A 385 -2.78 -19.89 -15.19
C ALA A 385 -2.76 -19.23 -13.79
N ALA A 386 -3.61 -18.24 -13.54
CA ALA A 386 -3.78 -17.60 -12.23
C ALA A 386 -4.27 -18.61 -11.18
N LEU A 387 -5.20 -19.50 -11.51
CA LEU A 387 -5.66 -20.57 -10.62
C LEU A 387 -4.53 -21.56 -10.26
N ALA A 388 -3.57 -21.78 -11.15
CA ALA A 388 -2.40 -22.61 -10.95
C ALA A 388 -1.19 -21.85 -10.36
N SER A 389 -1.32 -20.56 -10.04
CA SER A 389 -0.24 -19.72 -9.52
C SER A 389 0.31 -20.26 -8.20
N LYS A 390 1.62 -20.10 -7.98
CA LYS A 390 2.25 -20.32 -6.67
C LYS A 390 1.84 -19.27 -5.65
N ASP A 391 1.47 -18.07 -6.11
CA ASP A 391 0.96 -17.01 -5.25
C ASP A 391 -0.47 -17.35 -4.76
N GLY A 392 -0.62 -17.45 -3.45
CA GLY A 392 -1.88 -17.82 -2.83
C GLY A 392 -2.96 -16.75 -2.97
N ALA A 393 -2.60 -15.46 -3.06
CA ALA A 393 -3.55 -14.37 -3.24
C ALA A 393 -4.13 -14.39 -4.66
N VAL A 394 -3.26 -14.51 -5.67
CA VAL A 394 -3.66 -14.63 -7.08
C VAL A 394 -4.52 -15.87 -7.31
N ARG A 395 -4.13 -17.01 -6.71
CA ARG A 395 -4.88 -18.26 -6.81
C ARG A 395 -6.28 -18.15 -6.20
N SER A 396 -6.40 -17.49 -5.05
CA SER A 396 -7.69 -17.28 -4.37
C SER A 396 -8.62 -16.38 -5.18
N GLU A 397 -8.11 -15.26 -5.71
CA GLU A 397 -8.89 -14.39 -6.58
C GLU A 397 -9.34 -15.10 -7.87
N ALA A 398 -8.46 -15.92 -8.47
CA ALA A 398 -8.81 -16.67 -9.66
C ALA A 398 -9.89 -17.73 -9.40
N ALA A 399 -9.84 -18.42 -8.26
CA ALA A 399 -10.85 -19.37 -7.87
C ALA A 399 -12.24 -18.71 -7.77
N VAL A 400 -12.31 -17.58 -7.05
CA VAL A 400 -13.55 -16.83 -6.88
C VAL A 400 -14.04 -16.27 -8.23
N ALA A 401 -13.18 -15.67 -9.03
CA ALA A 401 -13.51 -15.10 -10.33
C ALA A 401 -14.07 -16.16 -11.30
N LEU A 402 -13.40 -17.31 -11.42
CA LEU A 402 -13.83 -18.43 -12.25
C LEU A 402 -15.17 -19.04 -11.75
N GLY A 403 -15.32 -19.13 -10.45
CA GLY A 403 -16.57 -19.55 -9.83
C GLY A 403 -17.73 -18.59 -10.15
N LEU A 404 -17.51 -17.27 -10.02
CA LEU A 404 -18.48 -16.23 -10.39
C LEU A 404 -18.86 -16.33 -11.88
N MET A 405 -17.90 -16.49 -12.77
CA MET A 405 -18.18 -16.69 -14.19
C MET A 405 -19.12 -17.87 -14.43
N SER A 406 -18.94 -18.97 -13.69
CA SER A 406 -19.81 -20.12 -13.78
C SER A 406 -21.24 -19.80 -13.30
N THR A 407 -21.39 -19.04 -12.23
CA THR A 407 -22.70 -18.60 -11.74
C THR A 407 -23.41 -17.65 -12.73
N TRP A 408 -22.64 -16.90 -13.53
CA TRP A 408 -23.16 -16.03 -14.60
C TRP A 408 -23.39 -16.74 -15.94
N GLY A 409 -23.18 -18.07 -15.99
CA GLY A 409 -23.35 -18.83 -17.22
C GLY A 409 -22.22 -18.66 -18.25
N LYS A 410 -21.10 -18.05 -17.88
CA LYS A 410 -19.94 -17.83 -18.75
C LYS A 410 -18.99 -19.05 -18.82
N GLY A 411 -19.45 -20.22 -18.41
CA GLY A 411 -18.67 -21.47 -18.40
C GLY A 411 -19.18 -22.39 -17.28
N LYS A 412 -18.49 -23.53 -17.10
CA LYS A 412 -18.75 -24.45 -15.98
C LYS A 412 -17.56 -24.49 -15.07
N ALA A 413 -17.78 -24.40 -13.76
CA ALA A 413 -16.74 -24.66 -12.76
C ALA A 413 -16.33 -26.14 -12.83
N GLY A 414 -15.07 -26.39 -13.13
CA GLY A 414 -14.47 -27.72 -13.01
C GLY A 414 -14.18 -28.10 -11.55
N ASP A 415 -13.81 -29.36 -11.34
CA ASP A 415 -13.46 -29.86 -9.99
C ASP A 415 -12.27 -29.10 -9.39
N ASP A 416 -11.35 -28.63 -10.22
CA ASP A 416 -10.20 -27.78 -9.84
C ASP A 416 -10.65 -26.44 -9.24
N VAL A 417 -11.64 -25.78 -9.88
CA VAL A 417 -12.23 -24.54 -9.38
C VAL A 417 -12.98 -24.76 -8.08
N ILE A 418 -13.81 -25.84 -8.02
CA ILE A 418 -14.58 -26.18 -6.82
C ILE A 418 -13.64 -26.44 -5.65
N LYS A 419 -12.59 -27.24 -5.86
CA LYS A 419 -11.59 -27.54 -4.83
C LYS A 419 -10.88 -26.29 -4.35
N ALA A 420 -10.45 -25.43 -5.27
CA ALA A 420 -9.79 -24.17 -4.95
C ALA A 420 -10.73 -23.22 -4.16
N LEU A 421 -12.01 -23.14 -4.51
CA LEU A 421 -13.00 -22.40 -3.72
C LEU A 421 -13.15 -22.94 -2.30
N GLY A 422 -13.16 -24.26 -2.12
CA GLY A 422 -13.16 -24.90 -0.80
C GLY A 422 -11.92 -24.53 0.02
N GLU A 423 -10.75 -24.56 -0.61
CA GLU A 423 -9.49 -24.14 0.03
C GLU A 423 -9.53 -22.65 0.44
N VAL A 424 -10.08 -21.77 -0.41
CA VAL A 424 -10.24 -20.35 -0.08
C VAL A 424 -11.19 -20.14 1.09
N ALA A 425 -12.34 -20.82 1.10
CA ALA A 425 -13.34 -20.72 2.17
C ALA A 425 -12.81 -21.16 3.54
N THR A 426 -11.84 -22.09 3.55
CA THR A 426 -11.29 -22.66 4.80
C THR A 426 -9.93 -22.11 5.19
N ARG A 427 -9.27 -21.37 4.30
CA ARG A 427 -7.89 -20.89 4.53
C ARG A 427 -7.81 -19.97 5.75
N GLU A 428 -7.02 -20.40 6.75
CA GLU A 428 -6.64 -19.56 7.86
C GLU A 428 -5.42 -18.71 7.53
N ILE A 429 -5.45 -17.43 7.93
CA ILE A 429 -4.31 -16.54 7.83
C ILE A 429 -3.69 -16.38 9.20
N VAL A 430 -2.38 -16.62 9.27
CA VAL A 430 -1.58 -16.47 10.48
C VAL A 430 -1.60 -15.00 10.92
N ARG A 431 -1.82 -14.76 12.21
CA ARG A 431 -1.76 -13.43 12.82
C ARG A 431 -0.32 -12.99 12.98
N LEU A 432 -0.03 -11.72 12.64
CA LEU A 432 1.29 -11.14 12.72
C LEU A 432 1.34 -10.09 13.83
N ALA A 433 2.31 -10.21 14.74
CA ALA A 433 2.58 -9.20 15.75
C ALA A 433 4.03 -8.70 15.63
N PHE A 434 4.25 -7.45 16.04
CA PHE A 434 5.58 -6.86 16.07
C PHE A 434 5.87 -6.30 17.45
N VAL A 435 7.08 -6.56 17.97
CA VAL A 435 7.52 -6.08 19.28
C VAL A 435 8.72 -5.14 19.10
N ILE A 436 8.63 -3.93 19.62
CA ILE A 436 9.73 -2.95 19.62
C ILE A 436 10.11 -2.69 21.08
N ASP A 437 11.19 -3.28 21.54
CA ASP A 437 11.66 -3.14 22.91
C ASP A 437 13.18 -3.17 22.99
N SER A 438 13.75 -2.15 23.64
CA SER A 438 15.20 -2.04 23.87
C SER A 438 15.71 -3.00 24.94
N ASP A 439 14.86 -3.47 25.85
CA ASP A 439 15.17 -4.55 26.78
C ASP A 439 14.94 -5.90 26.08
N ALA A 440 16.04 -6.54 25.72
CA ALA A 440 16.02 -7.79 24.98
C ALA A 440 15.32 -8.94 25.75
N ALA A 441 15.45 -8.99 27.07
CA ALA A 441 14.81 -10.03 27.88
C ALA A 441 13.29 -9.81 27.94
N ARG A 442 12.87 -8.58 28.15
CA ARG A 442 11.46 -8.17 28.16
C ARG A 442 10.81 -8.36 26.79
N GLY A 443 11.44 -7.89 25.73
CA GLY A 443 10.96 -8.05 24.37
C GLY A 443 10.81 -9.51 23.94
N GLN A 444 11.76 -10.38 24.32
CA GLN A 444 11.67 -11.83 24.10
C GLN A 444 10.55 -12.47 24.89
N ALA A 445 10.28 -12.07 26.13
CA ALA A 445 9.19 -12.58 26.94
C ALA A 445 7.83 -12.26 26.32
N VAL A 446 7.61 -11.00 25.89
CA VAL A 446 6.40 -10.59 25.16
C VAL A 446 6.26 -11.41 23.86
N ALA A 447 7.33 -11.51 23.07
CA ALA A 447 7.29 -12.26 21.82
C ALA A 447 6.97 -13.75 22.02
N ALA A 448 7.52 -14.37 23.07
CA ALA A 448 7.21 -15.74 23.43
C ALA A 448 5.75 -15.93 23.83
N SER A 449 5.18 -15.01 24.61
CA SER A 449 3.78 -15.02 25.03
C SER A 449 2.81 -14.87 23.85
N LEU A 450 3.11 -13.96 22.92
CA LEU A 450 2.35 -13.78 21.68
C LEU A 450 2.47 -15.01 20.77
N SER A 451 3.66 -15.61 20.68
CA SER A 451 3.87 -16.83 19.89
C SER A 451 3.11 -18.01 20.48
N ALA A 452 3.07 -18.15 21.81
CA ALA A 452 2.28 -19.16 22.50
C ALA A 452 0.76 -18.97 22.26
N ALA A 453 0.32 -17.72 22.02
CA ALA A 453 -1.05 -17.40 21.62
C ALA A 453 -1.33 -17.61 20.12
N GLY A 454 -0.41 -18.23 19.36
CA GLY A 454 -0.59 -18.61 17.96
C GLY A 454 -0.25 -17.52 16.94
N MET A 455 0.55 -16.52 17.30
CA MET A 455 0.98 -15.46 16.40
C MET A 455 2.38 -15.71 15.85
N MET A 456 2.65 -15.23 14.63
CA MET A 456 4.02 -15.02 14.17
C MET A 456 4.50 -13.66 14.67
N VAL A 457 5.64 -13.63 15.33
CA VAL A 457 6.17 -12.43 15.98
C VAL A 457 7.53 -12.08 15.41
N ASN A 458 7.67 -10.82 14.97
CA ASN A 458 8.95 -10.20 14.68
C ASN A 458 9.28 -9.18 15.78
N SER A 459 10.55 -8.90 16.02
CA SER A 459 10.96 -7.94 17.03
C SER A 459 12.11 -7.06 16.58
N ALA A 460 12.20 -5.89 17.18
CA ALA A 460 13.30 -4.93 17.01
C ALA A 460 13.69 -4.34 18.37
N SER A 461 14.97 -3.96 18.50
CA SER A 461 15.52 -3.41 19.73
C SER A 461 15.51 -1.88 19.78
N THR A 462 15.16 -1.20 18.68
CA THR A 462 15.09 0.26 18.61
C THR A 462 13.92 0.71 17.75
N GLY A 463 13.46 1.95 17.93
CA GLY A 463 12.36 2.52 17.16
C GLY A 463 12.65 2.59 15.66
N VAL A 464 13.86 3.01 15.28
CA VAL A 464 14.28 3.12 13.87
C VAL A 464 14.31 1.76 13.19
N ILE A 465 14.90 0.73 13.83
CA ILE A 465 14.91 -0.64 13.30
C ILE A 465 13.48 -1.17 13.18
N GLY A 466 12.66 -0.92 14.21
CA GLY A 466 11.25 -1.31 14.23
C GLY A 466 10.47 -0.75 13.05
N LEU A 467 10.49 0.57 12.87
CA LEU A 467 9.80 1.25 11.78
C LEU A 467 10.28 0.80 10.39
N THR A 468 11.60 0.59 10.23
CA THR A 468 12.17 0.11 8.96
C THR A 468 11.75 -1.33 8.65
N SER A 469 11.70 -2.19 9.68
CA SER A 469 11.31 -3.58 9.55
C SER A 469 9.82 -3.72 9.26
N LEU A 470 8.98 -2.93 9.94
CA LEU A 470 7.52 -2.89 9.72
C LEU A 470 7.19 -2.57 8.27
N ARG A 471 7.86 -1.61 7.64
CA ARG A 471 7.62 -1.25 6.23
C ARG A 471 7.88 -2.38 5.22
N ARG A 472 8.56 -3.44 5.63
CA ARG A 472 8.82 -4.63 4.81
C ARG A 472 7.83 -5.77 5.08
N MET A 473 6.94 -5.61 6.06
CA MET A 473 5.95 -6.62 6.39
C MET A 473 4.71 -6.51 5.49
N PRO A 474 4.13 -7.63 5.09
CA PRO A 474 2.95 -7.65 4.23
C PRO A 474 1.66 -7.20 4.94
N GLY A 475 1.65 -7.21 6.26
CA GLY A 475 0.53 -6.84 7.11
C GLY A 475 0.89 -6.94 8.58
N LEU A 476 -0.01 -6.49 9.46
CA LEU A 476 0.22 -6.46 10.91
C LEU A 476 -1.11 -6.50 11.64
N ASP A 477 -1.23 -7.37 12.63
CA ASP A 477 -2.44 -7.50 13.44
C ASP A 477 -2.30 -6.83 14.82
N ALA A 478 -1.09 -6.68 15.36
CA ALA A 478 -0.81 -5.94 16.59
C ALA A 478 0.64 -5.48 16.68
N VAL A 479 0.86 -4.36 17.38
CA VAL A 479 2.19 -3.86 17.74
C VAL A 479 2.30 -3.73 19.25
N VAL A 480 3.45 -4.11 19.79
CA VAL A 480 3.81 -3.85 21.18
C VAL A 480 5.08 -2.99 21.18
N VAL A 481 5.02 -1.81 21.81
CA VAL A 481 6.10 -0.84 21.82
C VAL A 481 6.51 -0.56 23.26
N SER A 482 7.81 -0.51 23.54
CA SER A 482 8.32 -0.01 24.83
C SER A 482 8.11 1.51 24.92
N ASP A 483 7.69 2.00 26.07
CA ASP A 483 7.62 3.43 26.38
C ASP A 483 9.01 4.11 26.45
N SER A 484 10.07 3.32 26.53
CA SER A 484 11.45 3.78 26.65
C SER A 484 12.30 3.18 25.54
N LEU A 485 12.46 3.92 24.44
CA LEU A 485 13.34 3.58 23.33
C LEU A 485 14.57 4.49 23.32
N PRO A 486 15.76 4.00 22.85
CA PRO A 486 17.01 4.74 22.96
C PRO A 486 17.19 5.79 21.86
N ASP A 487 16.41 5.74 20.79
CA ASP A 487 16.67 6.44 19.52
C ASP A 487 15.50 7.31 19.02
N VAL A 488 14.28 6.94 19.34
CA VAL A 488 13.07 7.67 18.92
C VAL A 488 12.07 7.60 20.05
N ALA A 489 11.35 8.69 20.33
CA ALA A 489 10.29 8.69 21.33
C ALA A 489 9.19 7.71 20.95
N ALA A 490 8.62 7.01 21.93
CA ALA A 490 7.54 6.04 21.70
C ALA A 490 6.34 6.67 21.00
N GLN A 491 5.98 7.92 21.33
CA GLN A 491 4.91 8.67 20.66
C GLN A 491 5.16 8.81 19.16
N GLN A 492 6.37 9.16 18.77
CA GLN A 492 6.72 9.31 17.36
C GLN A 492 6.64 7.97 16.61
N VAL A 493 7.06 6.86 17.26
CA VAL A 493 6.91 5.51 16.68
C VAL A 493 5.43 5.18 16.46
N ILE A 494 4.58 5.48 17.43
CA ILE A 494 3.12 5.26 17.36
C ILE A 494 2.50 6.09 16.22
N ASP A 495 2.86 7.37 16.14
CA ASP A 495 2.32 8.29 15.12
C ASP A 495 2.71 7.83 13.71
N GLU A 496 3.94 7.34 13.53
CA GLU A 496 4.37 6.81 12.23
C GLU A 496 3.73 5.48 11.87
N ILE A 497 3.52 4.59 12.83
CA ILE A 497 2.76 3.36 12.59
C ILE A 497 1.33 3.69 12.15
N LYS A 498 0.69 4.67 12.82
CA LYS A 498 -0.67 5.12 12.46
C LYS A 498 -0.74 5.86 11.13
N ALA A 499 0.32 6.56 10.75
CA ALA A 499 0.41 7.24 9.47
C ALA A 499 0.69 6.27 8.29
N GLU A 500 1.21 5.06 8.58
CA GLU A 500 1.48 4.07 7.57
C GLU A 500 0.20 3.29 7.25
N ALA A 501 -0.24 3.40 6.01
CA ALA A 501 -1.50 2.85 5.51
C ALA A 501 -1.70 1.36 5.87
N ALA A 502 -0.65 0.54 5.75
CA ALA A 502 -0.72 -0.89 6.00
C ALA A 502 -0.96 -1.25 7.47
N PHE A 503 -0.71 -0.32 8.40
CA PHE A 503 -0.70 -0.60 9.84
C PHE A 503 -1.62 0.30 10.66
N ALA A 504 -2.28 1.28 10.03
CA ALA A 504 -3.10 2.28 10.70
C ALA A 504 -4.20 1.70 11.62
N LYS A 505 -4.71 0.53 11.29
CA LYS A 505 -5.75 -0.18 12.06
C LYS A 505 -5.20 -1.16 13.10
N ALA A 506 -3.90 -1.44 13.09
CA ALA A 506 -3.33 -2.38 14.05
C ALA A 506 -3.38 -1.81 15.47
N PRO A 507 -3.92 -2.54 16.45
CA PRO A 507 -3.90 -2.11 17.85
C PRO A 507 -2.46 -2.04 18.35
N ILE A 508 -2.13 -0.89 18.97
CA ILE A 508 -0.80 -0.62 19.53
C ILE A 508 -0.88 -0.73 21.04
N PHE A 509 -0.04 -1.55 21.64
CA PHE A 509 0.10 -1.70 23.07
C PHE A 509 1.44 -1.17 23.53
N LEU A 510 1.49 -0.56 24.71
CA LEU A 510 2.74 -0.19 25.35
C LEU A 510 3.18 -1.23 26.37
N VAL A 511 4.48 -1.41 26.50
CA VAL A 511 5.11 -2.01 27.68
C VAL A 511 5.73 -0.90 28.49
N SER A 512 5.29 -0.73 29.74
CA SER A 512 5.75 0.34 30.64
C SER A 512 5.97 -0.18 32.05
N SER A 513 6.99 0.36 32.70
CA SER A 513 7.21 0.16 34.16
C SER A 513 6.18 0.94 35.03
N ASN A 514 5.48 1.91 34.45
CA ASN A 514 4.41 2.67 35.09
C ASN A 514 3.17 2.71 34.18
N PRO A 515 2.32 1.65 34.21
CA PRO A 515 1.18 1.52 33.31
C PRO A 515 0.17 2.67 33.39
N ASP A 516 -0.08 3.21 34.57
CA ASP A 516 -1.06 4.28 34.77
C ASP A 516 -0.59 5.59 34.15
N ALA A 517 0.68 5.96 34.37
CA ALA A 517 1.26 7.15 33.75
C ALA A 517 1.36 7.01 32.23
N ALA A 518 1.70 5.82 31.72
CA ALA A 518 1.74 5.56 30.29
C ALA A 518 0.33 5.68 29.66
N LYS A 519 -0.68 5.15 30.32
CA LYS A 519 -2.08 5.27 29.86
C LYS A 519 -2.56 6.72 29.84
N GLU A 520 -2.18 7.51 30.84
CA GLU A 520 -2.51 8.95 30.89
C GLU A 520 -1.77 9.73 29.78
N ALA A 521 -0.50 9.45 29.56
CA ALA A 521 0.34 10.15 28.58
C ALA A 521 -0.06 9.86 27.12
N PHE A 522 -0.42 8.62 26.80
CA PHE A 522 -0.68 8.19 25.43
C PHE A 522 -2.18 8.10 25.08
N GLY A 523 -3.07 8.08 26.06
CA GLY A 523 -4.52 8.15 25.90
C GLY A 523 -5.07 7.22 24.81
N ASP A 524 -5.84 7.78 23.87
CA ASP A 524 -6.45 7.08 22.74
C ASP A 524 -5.46 6.71 21.62
N ALA A 525 -4.20 7.12 21.77
CA ALA A 525 -3.16 6.73 20.80
C ALA A 525 -2.82 5.25 20.87
N ILE A 526 -3.14 4.57 21.97
CA ILE A 526 -2.84 3.15 22.21
C ILE A 526 -4.10 2.37 22.56
N ALA A 527 -4.09 1.07 22.27
CA ALA A 527 -5.17 0.15 22.64
C ALA A 527 -5.08 -0.28 24.11
N GLY A 528 -3.90 -0.19 24.72
CA GLY A 528 -3.69 -0.53 26.12
C GLY A 528 -2.23 -0.56 26.53
N VAL A 529 -1.98 -0.87 27.80
CA VAL A 529 -0.65 -1.03 28.37
C VAL A 529 -0.52 -2.44 28.97
N LEU A 530 0.54 -3.15 28.64
CA LEU A 530 0.89 -4.45 29.22
C LEU A 530 1.62 -4.21 30.56
N ALA A 531 0.96 -4.54 31.65
CA ALA A 531 1.56 -4.49 32.98
C ALA A 531 2.38 -5.76 33.29
N ASP A 532 1.98 -6.91 32.73
CA ASP A 532 2.70 -8.18 32.76
C ASP A 532 3.01 -8.63 31.34
N VAL A 533 4.28 -8.81 31.05
CA VAL A 533 4.78 -9.26 29.74
C VAL A 533 4.34 -10.69 29.37
N ASN A 534 3.90 -11.46 30.34
CA ASN A 534 3.39 -12.82 30.14
C ASN A 534 1.88 -12.86 29.91
N ASP A 535 1.16 -11.77 30.21
CA ASP A 535 -0.29 -11.66 29.97
C ASP A 535 -0.57 -10.85 28.70
N VAL A 536 -0.75 -11.52 27.60
CA VAL A 536 -1.11 -10.94 26.30
C VAL A 536 -2.61 -11.07 25.99
N SER A 537 -3.44 -11.34 26.99
CA SER A 537 -4.90 -11.50 26.83
C SER A 537 -5.56 -10.25 26.24
N ALA A 538 -5.14 -9.06 26.66
CA ALA A 538 -5.64 -7.79 26.11
C ALA A 538 -5.29 -7.64 24.61
N VAL A 539 -4.08 -8.03 24.19
CA VAL A 539 -3.66 -8.01 22.79
C VAL A 539 -4.52 -8.97 21.97
N THR A 540 -4.72 -10.20 22.45
CA THR A 540 -5.55 -11.19 21.76
C THR A 540 -7.01 -10.79 21.66
N ALA A 541 -7.55 -10.14 22.69
CA ALA A 541 -8.91 -9.61 22.71
C ALA A 541 -9.07 -8.45 21.68
N ALA A 542 -8.14 -7.51 21.66
CA ALA A 542 -8.16 -6.40 20.70
C ALA A 542 -8.06 -6.90 19.24
N MET A 543 -7.21 -7.90 19.01
CA MET A 543 -7.08 -8.52 17.68
C MET A 543 -8.33 -9.31 17.25
N SER A 544 -9.16 -9.72 18.17
CA SER A 544 -10.44 -10.39 17.84
C SER A 544 -11.47 -9.41 17.30
N GLY A 545 -11.37 -8.13 17.66
CA GLY A 545 -12.22 -7.03 17.19
C GLY A 545 -11.69 -6.28 15.97
N SER A 546 -10.41 -6.48 15.59
CA SER A 546 -9.79 -5.84 14.43
C SER A 546 -9.06 -6.86 13.58
N MET A 547 -9.15 -6.71 12.25
CA MET A 547 -8.38 -7.50 11.30
C MET A 547 -7.46 -6.56 10.52
N GLY A 548 -6.19 -6.96 10.31
CA GLY A 548 -5.33 -6.26 9.36
C GLY A 548 -5.87 -6.38 7.94
N ALA A 549 -5.50 -5.44 7.06
CA ALA A 549 -6.03 -5.35 5.70
C ALA A 549 -5.96 -6.67 4.92
N ASP A 550 -4.88 -7.43 5.06
CA ASP A 550 -4.73 -8.73 4.39
C ASP A 550 -5.69 -9.80 4.94
N ARG A 551 -5.98 -9.76 6.24
CA ARG A 551 -6.96 -10.67 6.85
C ARG A 551 -8.39 -10.29 6.46
N GLU A 552 -8.73 -9.01 6.44
CA GLU A 552 -10.03 -8.53 5.95
C GLU A 552 -10.25 -8.97 4.50
N ARG A 553 -9.21 -8.83 3.66
CA ARG A 553 -9.26 -9.29 2.27
C ARG A 553 -9.46 -10.79 2.16
N ALA A 554 -8.72 -11.57 2.94
CA ALA A 554 -8.84 -13.02 2.91
C ALA A 554 -10.16 -13.52 3.47
N ASP A 555 -10.69 -12.88 4.51
CA ASP A 555 -12.01 -13.20 5.06
C ASP A 555 -13.13 -12.86 4.08
N ARG A 556 -13.04 -11.70 3.42
CA ARG A 556 -13.94 -11.33 2.33
C ARG A 556 -13.90 -12.37 1.20
N LEU A 557 -12.72 -12.78 0.75
CA LEU A 557 -12.57 -13.80 -0.30
C LEU A 557 -13.13 -15.16 0.15
N ALA A 558 -12.93 -15.53 1.41
CA ALA A 558 -13.49 -16.76 1.96
C ALA A 558 -15.02 -16.72 1.98
N GLY A 559 -15.63 -15.58 2.36
CA GLY A 559 -17.06 -15.36 2.31
C GLY A 559 -17.61 -15.42 0.87
N GLU A 560 -16.94 -14.76 -0.08
CA GLU A 560 -17.29 -14.81 -1.50
C GLU A 560 -17.18 -16.26 -2.04
N ALA A 561 -16.11 -16.99 -1.72
CA ALA A 561 -15.93 -18.37 -2.15
C ALA A 561 -17.04 -19.29 -1.61
N ALA A 562 -17.38 -19.15 -0.32
CA ALA A 562 -18.50 -19.89 0.29
C ALA A 562 -19.84 -19.55 -0.36
N GLY A 563 -20.10 -18.26 -0.68
CA GLY A 563 -21.29 -17.82 -1.38
C GLY A 563 -21.39 -18.33 -2.82
N VAL A 564 -20.26 -18.36 -3.54
CA VAL A 564 -20.18 -18.95 -4.88
C VAL A 564 -20.46 -20.45 -4.83
N LEU A 565 -19.87 -21.18 -3.89
CA LEU A 565 -20.12 -22.62 -3.70
C LEU A 565 -21.61 -22.87 -3.38
N ALA A 566 -22.22 -22.03 -2.54
CA ALA A 566 -23.65 -22.10 -2.24
C ALA A 566 -24.51 -21.95 -3.50
N THR A 567 -24.20 -20.98 -4.37
CA THR A 567 -24.90 -20.73 -5.63
C THR A 567 -24.72 -21.91 -6.61
N LEU A 568 -23.49 -22.40 -6.75
CA LEU A 568 -23.19 -23.57 -7.59
C LEU A 568 -23.91 -24.82 -7.12
N ALA A 569 -23.99 -25.06 -5.82
CA ALA A 569 -24.76 -26.15 -5.25
C ALA A 569 -26.26 -26.05 -5.56
N GLY A 570 -26.80 -24.83 -5.47
CA GLY A 570 -28.21 -24.54 -5.83
C GLY A 570 -28.55 -24.81 -7.31
N THR A 571 -27.56 -24.72 -8.20
CA THR A 571 -27.70 -25.06 -9.62
C THR A 571 -27.43 -26.54 -9.94
N GLY A 572 -27.22 -27.38 -8.92
CA GLY A 572 -27.00 -28.82 -9.08
C GLY A 572 -25.54 -29.22 -9.29
N THR A 573 -24.58 -28.34 -9.07
CA THR A 573 -23.14 -28.68 -9.11
C THR A 573 -22.81 -29.59 -7.93
N ASN A 574 -22.10 -30.69 -8.20
CA ASN A 574 -21.65 -31.61 -7.15
C ASN A 574 -20.52 -30.99 -6.32
N LEU A 575 -20.73 -30.80 -5.02
CA LEU A 575 -19.75 -30.28 -4.06
C LEU A 575 -19.09 -31.36 -3.19
N GLY A 576 -19.28 -32.63 -3.48
CA GLY A 576 -18.80 -33.73 -2.62
C GLY A 576 -17.33 -33.67 -2.22
N SER A 577 -16.48 -33.06 -3.05
CA SER A 577 -15.03 -32.90 -2.78
C SER A 577 -14.71 -31.82 -1.74
N VAL A 578 -15.66 -30.94 -1.36
CA VAL A 578 -15.41 -29.78 -0.48
C VAL A 578 -16.37 -29.68 0.70
N THR A 579 -17.33 -30.58 0.84
CA THR A 579 -18.34 -30.52 1.92
C THR A 579 -17.72 -30.64 3.30
N ASP A 580 -16.71 -31.51 3.52
CA ASP A 580 -16.02 -31.64 4.79
C ASP A 580 -15.22 -30.37 5.14
N ALA A 581 -14.60 -29.75 4.12
CA ALA A 581 -13.91 -28.48 4.29
C ALA A 581 -14.89 -27.36 4.69
N LEU A 582 -16.06 -27.30 4.04
CA LEU A 582 -17.11 -26.33 4.39
C LEU A 582 -17.65 -26.53 5.81
N ALA A 583 -17.76 -27.77 6.27
CA ALA A 583 -18.12 -28.05 7.67
C ALA A 583 -17.05 -27.50 8.65
N GLY A 584 -15.77 -27.58 8.30
CA GLY A 584 -14.68 -26.93 9.06
C GLY A 584 -14.76 -25.40 9.05
N ALA A 585 -15.33 -24.80 8.00
CA ALA A 585 -15.49 -23.34 7.88
C ALA A 585 -16.65 -22.77 8.73
N LEU A 586 -17.51 -23.59 9.31
CA LEU A 586 -18.65 -23.14 10.14
C LEU A 586 -18.22 -22.36 11.39
N GLY A 587 -17.01 -22.57 11.89
CA GLY A 587 -16.44 -21.84 13.03
C GLY A 587 -15.87 -20.44 12.66
N ARG A 588 -15.82 -20.06 11.39
CA ARG A 588 -15.26 -18.80 10.93
C ARG A 588 -16.22 -17.62 11.10
N THR A 589 -15.88 -16.47 10.49
CA THR A 589 -16.72 -15.27 10.50
C THR A 589 -18.13 -15.56 9.95
N ASP A 590 -19.08 -14.73 10.31
CA ASP A 590 -20.48 -14.94 9.95
C ASP A 590 -20.71 -15.04 8.44
N ASN A 591 -20.02 -14.21 7.63
CA ASN A 591 -20.12 -14.26 6.19
C ASN A 591 -19.71 -15.62 5.60
N VAL A 592 -18.59 -16.15 6.10
CA VAL A 592 -18.09 -17.47 5.68
C VAL A 592 -19.01 -18.58 6.15
N ALA A 593 -19.43 -18.55 7.42
CA ALA A 593 -20.28 -19.55 8.02
C ALA A 593 -21.67 -19.62 7.34
N VAL A 594 -22.27 -18.48 7.03
CA VAL A 594 -23.56 -18.42 6.30
C VAL A 594 -23.44 -19.05 4.93
N GLY A 595 -22.40 -18.68 4.16
CA GLY A 595 -22.15 -19.27 2.84
C GLY A 595 -21.93 -20.80 2.93
N ALA A 596 -21.13 -21.25 3.89
CA ALA A 596 -20.88 -22.67 4.14
C ALA A 596 -22.20 -23.42 4.48
N CYS A 597 -23.04 -22.84 5.35
CA CYS A 597 -24.36 -23.42 5.66
C CYS A 597 -25.23 -23.58 4.42
N TYR A 598 -25.31 -22.55 3.55
CA TYR A 598 -26.10 -22.63 2.33
C TYR A 598 -25.51 -23.63 1.32
N ALA A 599 -24.20 -23.73 1.19
CA ALA A 599 -23.60 -24.78 0.37
C ALA A 599 -23.90 -26.18 0.91
N LEU A 600 -23.85 -26.37 2.24
CA LEU A 600 -24.20 -27.64 2.91
C LEU A 600 -25.72 -27.94 2.84
N CYS A 601 -26.59 -26.94 2.69
CA CYS A 601 -28.02 -27.19 2.39
C CYS A 601 -28.19 -28.11 1.19
N CYS A 602 -27.43 -27.92 0.13
CA CYS A 602 -27.57 -28.69 -1.11
C CYS A 602 -26.57 -29.86 -1.17
N GLY A 603 -25.33 -29.67 -0.74
CA GLY A 603 -24.25 -30.65 -0.85
C GLY A 603 -24.00 -31.50 0.40
N GLY A 604 -24.51 -31.08 1.55
CA GLY A 604 -24.27 -31.76 2.83
C GLY A 604 -24.99 -33.11 2.99
N ASN A 605 -24.49 -33.96 3.90
CA ASN A 605 -25.03 -35.24 4.24
C ASN A 605 -25.09 -35.43 5.78
N ALA A 606 -25.45 -36.63 6.26
CA ALA A 606 -25.61 -36.92 7.69
C ALA A 606 -24.35 -36.66 8.53
N SER A 607 -23.13 -36.79 7.97
CA SER A 607 -21.88 -36.55 8.72
C SER A 607 -21.70 -35.09 9.14
N HIS A 608 -22.35 -34.14 8.46
CA HIS A 608 -22.24 -32.71 8.75
C HIS A 608 -23.27 -32.22 9.78
N VAL A 609 -24.30 -33.04 10.09
CA VAL A 609 -25.42 -32.61 10.93
C VAL A 609 -24.97 -32.23 12.34
N ALA A 610 -24.04 -32.96 12.93
CA ALA A 610 -23.55 -32.67 14.28
C ALA A 610 -22.90 -31.29 14.37
N ALA A 611 -22.04 -30.96 13.41
CA ALA A 611 -21.39 -29.65 13.34
C ALA A 611 -22.39 -28.50 13.11
N LEU A 612 -23.37 -28.70 12.22
CA LEU A 612 -24.44 -27.73 11.99
C LEU A 612 -25.30 -27.51 13.23
N ALA A 613 -25.71 -28.60 13.93
CA ALA A 613 -26.50 -28.50 15.15
C ALA A 613 -25.74 -27.80 16.29
N ALA A 614 -24.43 -28.01 16.39
CA ALA A 614 -23.59 -27.26 17.35
C ALA A 614 -23.63 -25.75 17.07
N VAL A 615 -23.56 -25.33 15.81
CA VAL A 615 -23.69 -23.91 15.41
C VAL A 615 -25.08 -23.35 15.74
N VAL A 616 -26.14 -24.12 15.53
CA VAL A 616 -27.53 -23.73 15.92
C VAL A 616 -27.62 -23.48 17.41
N ALA A 617 -26.99 -24.30 18.24
CA ALA A 617 -27.04 -24.21 19.70
C ALA A 617 -26.12 -23.12 20.28
N ASP A 618 -25.12 -22.65 19.53
CA ASP A 618 -24.16 -21.65 19.99
C ASP A 618 -24.79 -20.27 20.08
N ASN A 619 -25.05 -19.78 21.29
CA ASN A 619 -25.62 -18.46 21.55
C ASN A 619 -24.64 -17.31 21.26
N GLY A 620 -23.35 -17.59 21.07
CA GLY A 620 -22.34 -16.59 20.66
C GLY A 620 -22.38 -16.26 19.17
N ARG A 621 -23.10 -17.08 18.36
CA ARG A 621 -23.24 -16.84 16.91
C ARG A 621 -24.45 -15.97 16.61
N SER A 622 -24.36 -15.21 15.51
CA SER A 622 -25.49 -14.38 15.06
C SER A 622 -26.73 -15.19 14.71
N GLU A 623 -27.86 -14.53 14.80
CA GLU A 623 -29.17 -15.12 14.40
C GLU A 623 -29.13 -15.68 12.98
N THR A 624 -28.52 -14.95 12.04
CA THR A 624 -28.42 -15.33 10.62
C THR A 624 -27.65 -16.64 10.42
N VAL A 625 -26.52 -16.80 11.13
CA VAL A 625 -25.70 -18.03 11.05
C VAL A 625 -26.44 -19.20 11.62
N ARG A 626 -27.07 -19.04 12.78
CA ARG A 626 -27.86 -20.08 13.46
C ARG A 626 -29.08 -20.52 12.64
N GLU A 627 -29.76 -19.56 12.03
CA GLU A 627 -30.89 -19.84 11.13
C GLU A 627 -30.42 -20.61 9.88
N ALA A 628 -29.32 -20.17 9.23
CA ALA A 628 -28.78 -20.84 8.05
C ALA A 628 -28.34 -22.30 8.38
N ALA A 629 -27.71 -22.52 9.52
CA ALA A 629 -27.33 -23.85 9.98
C ALA A 629 -28.56 -24.75 10.23
N ALA A 630 -29.62 -24.21 10.83
CA ALA A 630 -30.87 -24.96 11.04
C ALA A 630 -31.55 -25.32 9.70
N ARG A 631 -31.52 -24.42 8.73
CA ARG A 631 -32.03 -24.70 7.37
C ARG A 631 -31.20 -25.77 6.66
N ALA A 632 -29.87 -25.79 6.87
CA ALA A 632 -29.01 -26.84 6.33
C ALA A 632 -29.36 -28.23 6.94
N CYS A 633 -29.56 -28.31 8.25
CA CYS A 633 -30.07 -29.54 8.91
C CYS A 633 -31.40 -29.95 8.31
N SER A 634 -32.35 -29.03 8.17
CA SER A 634 -33.68 -29.30 7.58
C SER A 634 -33.58 -29.90 6.16
N SER A 635 -32.73 -29.38 5.33
CA SER A 635 -32.47 -29.85 3.95
C SER A 635 -31.84 -31.26 3.94
N ILE A 636 -30.87 -31.51 4.83
CA ILE A 636 -30.22 -32.82 4.96
C ILE A 636 -31.24 -33.89 5.43
N PHE A 637 -32.07 -33.56 6.41
CA PHE A 637 -33.13 -34.48 6.89
C PHE A 637 -34.17 -34.76 5.82
N ALA A 638 -34.60 -33.76 5.08
CA ALA A 638 -35.54 -33.92 3.97
C ALA A 638 -34.99 -34.87 2.88
N ARG A 639 -33.68 -34.99 2.72
CA ARG A 639 -33.03 -35.93 1.78
C ARG A 639 -32.76 -37.30 2.43
N GLY A 640 -33.26 -37.55 3.65
CA GLY A 640 -33.14 -38.84 4.36
C GLY A 640 -31.85 -38.94 5.19
N GLY A 641 -31.14 -37.84 5.48
CA GLY A 641 -30.01 -37.85 6.40
C GLY A 641 -30.45 -38.13 7.83
N ALA A 642 -29.73 -39.01 8.53
CA ALA A 642 -29.98 -39.31 9.95
C ALA A 642 -29.60 -38.14 10.85
N ALA A 643 -30.41 -37.89 11.88
CA ALA A 643 -30.15 -36.79 12.82
C ALA A 643 -29.26 -37.22 13.99
N GLY A 644 -29.30 -38.47 14.41
CA GLY A 644 -28.56 -38.95 15.56
C GLY A 644 -28.82 -38.13 16.82
N GLU A 645 -27.77 -37.86 17.60
CA GLU A 645 -27.83 -37.07 18.84
C GLU A 645 -28.16 -35.58 18.58
N ALA A 646 -27.96 -35.08 17.37
CA ALA A 646 -28.26 -33.71 17.00
C ALA A 646 -29.76 -33.36 17.09
N ALA A 647 -30.65 -34.36 16.97
CA ALA A 647 -32.08 -34.16 17.13
C ALA A 647 -32.44 -33.64 18.54
N GLY A 648 -31.80 -34.17 19.59
CA GLY A 648 -32.00 -33.70 20.96
C GLY A 648 -31.48 -32.27 21.18
N LEU A 649 -30.33 -31.93 20.61
CA LEU A 649 -29.77 -30.58 20.67
C LEU A 649 -30.67 -29.55 19.99
N LEU A 650 -31.17 -29.87 18.78
CA LEU A 650 -32.10 -29.03 18.05
C LEU A 650 -33.44 -28.88 18.78
N ALA A 651 -33.97 -29.95 19.38
CA ALA A 651 -35.20 -29.86 20.18
C ALA A 651 -35.02 -28.94 21.41
N GLY A 652 -33.86 -28.98 22.07
CA GLY A 652 -33.51 -28.03 23.14
C GLY A 652 -33.57 -26.59 22.67
N VAL A 653 -33.04 -26.27 21.50
CA VAL A 653 -33.09 -24.91 20.93
C VAL A 653 -34.52 -24.49 20.56
N ALA A 654 -35.35 -25.40 20.08
CA ALA A 654 -36.77 -25.11 19.77
C ALA A 654 -37.56 -24.62 20.99
N HIS A 655 -37.21 -25.12 22.18
CA HIS A 655 -37.84 -24.79 23.48
C HIS A 655 -37.10 -23.70 24.26
N SER A 656 -36.02 -23.17 23.76
CA SER A 656 -35.23 -22.12 24.41
C SER A 656 -35.75 -20.71 24.07
N ASP A 657 -35.09 -19.69 24.65
CA ASP A 657 -35.32 -18.27 24.33
C ASP A 657 -34.57 -17.81 23.07
N ALA A 658 -34.14 -18.72 22.21
CA ALA A 658 -33.48 -18.39 20.94
C ALA A 658 -34.38 -17.54 20.07
N PRO A 659 -33.83 -16.68 19.17
CA PRO A 659 -34.59 -15.83 18.26
C PRO A 659 -35.65 -16.61 17.49
N LEU A 660 -36.79 -15.98 17.21
CA LEU A 660 -37.94 -16.64 16.58
C LEU A 660 -37.58 -17.25 15.22
N ALA A 661 -36.73 -16.60 14.43
CA ALA A 661 -36.31 -17.12 13.13
C ALA A 661 -35.54 -18.44 13.28
N VAL A 662 -34.64 -18.50 14.25
CA VAL A 662 -33.88 -19.72 14.57
C VAL A 662 -34.83 -20.83 15.00
N ARG A 663 -35.75 -20.57 15.95
CA ARG A 663 -36.70 -21.57 16.43
C ARG A 663 -37.64 -22.08 15.33
N LYS A 664 -38.07 -21.19 14.42
CA LYS A 664 -38.86 -21.59 13.24
C LYS A 664 -38.05 -22.50 12.31
N ALA A 665 -36.81 -22.16 11.99
CA ALA A 665 -35.96 -22.99 11.15
C ALA A 665 -35.66 -24.34 11.77
N VAL A 666 -35.42 -24.37 13.11
CA VAL A 666 -35.27 -25.62 13.89
C VAL A 666 -36.55 -26.45 13.86
N GLY A 667 -37.71 -25.83 14.04
CA GLY A 667 -39.00 -26.51 13.92
C GLY A 667 -39.22 -27.19 12.57
N GLN A 668 -38.80 -26.48 11.48
CA GLN A 668 -38.83 -27.09 10.15
C GLN A 668 -37.85 -28.28 10.02
N ALA A 669 -36.67 -28.17 10.61
CA ALA A 669 -35.69 -29.25 10.61
C ALA A 669 -36.23 -30.49 11.35
N LEU A 670 -36.78 -30.29 12.53
CA LEU A 670 -37.40 -31.38 13.31
C LEU A 670 -38.62 -31.98 12.59
N GLY A 671 -39.38 -31.19 11.85
CA GLY A 671 -40.48 -31.67 11.02
C GLY A 671 -40.05 -32.58 9.87
N ASN A 672 -38.82 -32.43 9.38
CA ASN A 672 -38.23 -33.25 8.32
C ASN A 672 -37.49 -34.50 8.81
N LEU A 673 -37.48 -34.78 10.14
CA LEU A 673 -36.86 -35.97 10.70
C LEU A 673 -37.51 -37.24 10.17
N SER A 674 -36.73 -38.32 10.04
CA SER A 674 -37.27 -39.65 9.76
C SER A 674 -38.18 -40.15 10.91
N ALA A 675 -39.07 -41.10 10.61
CA ALA A 675 -39.95 -41.69 11.63
C ALA A 675 -39.12 -42.32 12.77
N ALA A 676 -37.98 -42.92 12.44
CA ALA A 676 -37.05 -43.51 13.42
C ALA A 676 -36.42 -42.46 14.34
N ASP A 677 -35.90 -41.36 13.78
CA ASP A 677 -35.31 -40.28 14.56
C ASP A 677 -36.32 -39.57 15.45
N ARG A 678 -37.59 -39.40 14.97
CA ARG A 678 -38.68 -38.87 15.79
C ARG A 678 -39.06 -39.77 16.95
N ALA A 679 -39.09 -41.07 16.70
CA ALA A 679 -39.36 -42.07 17.76
C ALA A 679 -38.23 -42.05 18.83
N ALA A 680 -36.98 -41.98 18.40
CA ALA A 680 -35.85 -41.85 19.31
C ALA A 680 -35.89 -40.56 20.13
N LEU A 681 -36.26 -39.43 19.53
CA LEU A 681 -36.41 -38.14 20.21
C LEU A 681 -37.55 -38.22 21.26
N GLY A 682 -38.70 -38.82 20.93
CA GLY A 682 -39.80 -39.01 21.86
C GLY A 682 -39.47 -39.90 23.04
N ALA A 683 -38.66 -40.95 22.84
CA ALA A 683 -38.17 -41.83 23.90
C ALA A 683 -37.16 -41.17 24.86
N ALA A 684 -36.43 -40.18 24.40
CA ALA A 684 -35.44 -39.44 25.22
C ALA A 684 -36.08 -38.35 26.09
N HIS A 685 -37.33 -37.94 25.79
CA HIS A 685 -38.06 -36.91 26.54
C HIS A 685 -39.14 -37.46 27.48
N HIS A 686 -39.24 -38.77 27.59
CA HIS A 686 -40.00 -39.50 28.63
C HIS A 686 -39.04 -40.11 29.66
#